data_209808aabecdd1593ae633100d8965e9
#
_entry.id   209808aabecdd1593ae633100d8965e9
#
_cell.length_a   1.000
_cell.length_b   1.000
_cell.length_c   1.000
_cell.angle_alpha   90.00
_cell.angle_beta   90.00
_cell.angle_gamma   90.00
#
_symmetry.space_group_name_H-M   'P 1'
#
loop_
_entity.id
_entity.type
_entity.pdbx_description
1 polymer ?
#
loop_
_entity_poly.entity_id
_entity_poly.type
_entity_poly.pdbx_seq_one_letter_code
_entity_poly.pdbx_strand_id
1 'polypeptide(L)'
;LIKQTYFLSFCVFFTAFTTFTFGQIVSPFSVRYQTNAKGGIKIASNVVLSCGSGTNNCATAQSQVPPNGTFSNGAFSMAYVDIDNDANTFMSSSDSIALPNCSEILWAGLYWSARIAANTPNYVNRSQVRLKLNNGSYQVLTADQTLDVPTIGGSSWSHPSYYCFKNITSVLTSTGTNTRFTVANVTAETGSNRWGGWSVIIVYKNVLQSMRNLTVFDGFANISSGNSLNIPISGFTTPPSGPVTFELGVIGLDGDRDSNGDQLQFNGAGNFVNISDALHNTTNFFNSTISDNAVLTPFRLPSYNNTLGYDAGIFYPNNTALNYIGNNATSATIRVTTSSENILARAFTSAIDIYEPDLRATVYVQDLNGGQVVPGDILEYTMVGKNIGSDVSYNTFMTDTLDIRTTYVPNSLNYLNGPFIGAKTDVSGDDQAEYDAINKCIKARVNVGANAIVGGTMNNSPNGADSAVVRWRVQVINDCLLLACDSTISNKGYIFGTGNVSGNSYTNNGVSDIYDANGCPTSNNNELTIHSNCPPPNVTHNDPLCLGDSLQFVIPFSPFANYSWAGPSGFSSTSPAPVITPVAANNAGVYQLNITFNGSTCTFFNLLDTVVVNPNPTINLLNLTNVSCFNAGNGSISVQGNSTPSYSYLWNTSSSSSAINSLIPGQYTVTVTDGNTCQSTASYQITQPTLLIANAT
;
A
#
# COMPACT_ATOMS: atom_id res chain seq x y z
N LEU A 1 54.49 -13.19 38.62
CA LEU A 1 53.70 -14.26 39.22
C LEU A 1 53.10 -13.78 40.53
N ILE A 2 51.91 -13.14 40.48
CA ILE A 2 51.09 -12.85 41.65
C ILE A 2 49.68 -13.26 41.30
N LYS A 3 49.20 -14.33 41.98
CA LYS A 3 47.81 -14.77 41.93
C LYS A 3 46.97 -13.82 42.78
N GLN A 4 45.99 -13.14 42.18
CA GLN A 4 44.92 -12.45 42.90
C GLN A 4 43.73 -13.40 43.09
N THR A 5 43.43 -13.71 44.34
CA THR A 5 42.29 -14.50 44.77
C THR A 5 41.12 -13.54 44.99
N TYR A 6 40.03 -13.66 44.22
CA TYR A 6 38.81 -12.91 44.50
C TYR A 6 37.94 -13.69 45.47
N PHE A 7 37.68 -13.04 46.64
CA PHE A 7 36.69 -13.47 47.62
C PHE A 7 35.30 -13.02 47.12
N LEU A 8 34.43 -13.95 46.75
CA LEU A 8 33.00 -13.67 46.51
C LEU A 8 32.28 -13.65 47.84
N SER A 9 31.89 -12.46 48.30
CA SER A 9 31.01 -12.28 49.48
C SER A 9 29.55 -12.42 48.97
N PHE A 10 28.89 -13.53 49.35
CA PHE A 10 27.48 -13.78 49.11
C PHE A 10 26.65 -13.02 50.16
N CYS A 11 26.16 -11.81 49.82
CA CYS A 11 25.12 -11.14 50.60
C CYS A 11 23.76 -11.75 50.24
N VAL A 12 23.23 -12.62 51.13
CA VAL A 12 21.84 -13.09 51.03
C VAL A 12 20.94 -11.97 51.54
N PHE A 13 20.36 -11.21 50.60
CA PHE A 13 19.25 -10.32 50.90
C PHE A 13 17.97 -11.17 51.02
N PHE A 14 17.49 -11.37 52.25
CA PHE A 14 16.12 -11.80 52.51
C PHE A 14 15.19 -10.61 52.17
N THR A 15 14.74 -10.49 50.93
CA THR A 15 13.59 -9.65 50.61
C THR A 15 12.35 -10.43 51.02
N ALA A 16 11.65 -9.92 52.01
CA ALA A 16 10.30 -10.35 52.33
C ALA A 16 9.43 -10.04 51.06
N PHE A 17 9.20 -11.03 50.23
CA PHE A 17 8.17 -10.96 49.19
C PHE A 17 6.83 -10.91 49.90
N THR A 18 6.22 -9.72 50.00
CA THR A 18 4.79 -9.62 50.16
C THR A 18 4.20 -10.23 48.86
N THR A 19 3.67 -11.42 48.97
CA THR A 19 2.90 -12.05 47.87
C THR A 19 1.68 -11.20 47.62
N PHE A 20 1.77 -10.27 46.68
CA PHE A 20 0.57 -9.75 46.02
C PHE A 20 -0.02 -10.92 45.24
N THR A 21 -1.19 -11.38 45.64
CA THR A 21 -1.97 -12.35 44.89
C THR A 21 -2.52 -11.61 43.68
N PHE A 22 -1.85 -11.74 42.55
CA PHE A 22 -2.37 -11.28 41.27
C PHE A 22 -3.45 -12.26 40.77
N GLY A 23 -4.46 -11.76 40.10
CA GLY A 23 -5.36 -12.62 39.29
C GLY A 23 -4.51 -13.55 38.42
N GLN A 24 -4.95 -14.78 38.20
CA GLN A 24 -4.17 -15.72 37.42
C GLN A 24 -4.10 -15.28 35.95
N ILE A 25 -2.95 -14.76 35.54
CA ILE A 25 -2.67 -14.40 34.15
C ILE A 25 -2.31 -15.70 33.42
N VAL A 26 -3.16 -16.10 32.48
CA VAL A 26 -2.93 -17.26 31.63
C VAL A 26 -2.14 -16.88 30.38
N SER A 27 -2.42 -15.70 29.82
CA SER A 27 -1.65 -15.07 28.75
C SER A 27 -1.47 -13.59 29.10
N PRO A 28 -0.24 -13.09 29.23
CA PRO A 28 0.00 -11.69 29.51
C PRO A 28 -0.67 -10.76 28.51
N PHE A 29 -1.23 -9.66 29.00
CA PHE A 29 -1.74 -8.62 28.13
C PHE A 29 -0.60 -7.88 27.46
N SER A 30 -0.68 -7.78 26.14
CA SER A 30 0.30 -7.08 25.31
C SER A 30 -0.40 -6.28 24.22
N VAL A 31 0.32 -5.34 23.65
CA VAL A 31 -0.18 -4.57 22.51
C VAL A 31 -0.34 -5.50 21.31
N ARG A 32 -1.58 -5.66 20.84
CA ARG A 32 -1.91 -6.36 19.61
C ARG A 32 -1.81 -5.45 18.39
N TYR A 33 -2.24 -4.21 18.55
CA TYR A 33 -2.16 -3.15 17.54
C TYR A 33 -2.06 -1.79 18.22
N GLN A 34 -1.22 -0.89 17.70
CA GLN A 34 -1.12 0.49 18.17
C GLN A 34 -0.76 1.40 17.01
N THR A 35 -1.39 2.57 16.97
CA THR A 35 -1.07 3.63 16.02
C THR A 35 -1.52 4.99 16.56
N ASN A 36 -0.86 6.06 16.08
CA ASN A 36 -1.34 7.42 16.24
C ASN A 36 -2.07 7.82 14.96
N ALA A 37 -3.34 8.11 15.05
CA ALA A 37 -4.16 8.50 13.90
C ALA A 37 -5.36 9.34 14.34
N LYS A 38 -5.83 10.20 13.44
CA LYS A 38 -7.19 10.72 13.54
C LYS A 38 -8.16 9.57 13.34
N GLY A 39 -9.03 9.31 14.30
CA GLY A 39 -9.95 8.17 14.22
C GLY A 39 -10.37 7.63 15.57
N GLY A 40 -10.76 6.36 15.58
CA GLY A 40 -11.28 5.72 16.78
C GLY A 40 -11.29 4.19 16.66
N ILE A 41 -11.98 3.60 17.65
CA ILE A 41 -12.13 2.15 17.75
C ILE A 41 -13.62 1.83 17.86
N LYS A 42 -14.08 0.78 17.22
CA LYS A 42 -15.43 0.26 17.34
C LYS A 42 -15.41 -1.24 17.64
N ILE A 43 -16.40 -1.69 18.39
CA ILE A 43 -16.57 -3.10 18.77
C ILE A 43 -17.98 -3.55 18.34
N ALA A 44 -18.05 -4.66 17.61
CA ALA A 44 -19.29 -5.44 17.39
C ALA A 44 -19.18 -6.73 18.16
N SER A 45 -20.25 -7.14 18.83
CA SER A 45 -20.21 -8.32 19.69
C SER A 45 -21.57 -9.01 19.80
N ASN A 46 -21.56 -10.33 19.96
CA ASN A 46 -22.78 -11.02 20.38
C ASN A 46 -22.46 -12.35 21.08
N VAL A 47 -23.48 -12.92 21.66
CA VAL A 47 -23.42 -14.19 22.40
C VAL A 47 -23.46 -15.41 21.48
N VAL A 48 -22.90 -16.51 21.98
CA VAL A 48 -22.95 -17.85 21.38
C VAL A 48 -24.04 -18.68 22.06
N LEU A 49 -24.22 -18.43 23.36
CA LEU A 49 -25.16 -19.14 24.21
C LEU A 49 -26.17 -18.19 24.85
N SER A 50 -27.37 -18.66 25.10
CA SER A 50 -28.37 -18.02 25.98
C SER A 50 -29.22 -19.10 26.66
N CYS A 51 -30.07 -18.69 27.59
CA CYS A 51 -31.00 -19.62 28.19
C CYS A 51 -31.94 -20.24 27.14
N GLY A 52 -32.22 -21.52 27.22
CA GLY A 52 -33.07 -22.25 26.24
C GLY A 52 -34.50 -21.72 26.24
N SER A 53 -35.12 -21.66 25.06
CA SER A 53 -36.55 -21.30 24.91
C SER A 53 -37.43 -22.28 25.70
N GLY A 54 -38.45 -21.73 26.41
CA GLY A 54 -39.33 -22.52 27.26
C GLY A 54 -38.82 -22.79 28.69
N THR A 55 -37.61 -22.36 29.04
CA THR A 55 -37.11 -22.36 30.42
C THR A 55 -37.81 -21.25 31.21
N ASN A 56 -38.29 -21.57 32.43
CA ASN A 56 -38.94 -20.58 33.30
C ASN A 56 -38.02 -19.34 33.48
N ASN A 57 -38.62 -18.15 33.34
CA ASN A 57 -37.94 -16.87 33.47
C ASN A 57 -36.85 -16.53 32.42
N CYS A 58 -36.62 -17.36 31.39
CA CYS A 58 -35.60 -17.06 30.37
C CYS A 58 -35.87 -15.74 29.66
N ALA A 59 -37.11 -15.53 29.14
CA ALA A 59 -37.47 -14.28 28.48
C ALA A 59 -37.34 -13.06 29.41
N THR A 60 -37.67 -13.23 30.68
CA THR A 60 -37.49 -12.17 31.70
C THR A 60 -36.00 -11.87 31.90
N ALA A 61 -35.15 -12.90 32.03
CA ALA A 61 -33.72 -12.74 32.17
C ALA A 61 -33.11 -12.00 30.97
N GLN A 62 -33.42 -12.43 29.75
CA GLN A 62 -32.93 -11.82 28.49
C GLN A 62 -33.35 -10.36 28.32
N SER A 63 -34.50 -9.96 28.88
CA SER A 63 -35.05 -8.59 28.77
C SER A 63 -34.64 -7.65 29.91
N GLN A 64 -33.96 -8.16 30.96
CA GLN A 64 -33.55 -7.32 32.09
C GLN A 64 -32.64 -6.18 31.63
N VAL A 65 -33.05 -4.95 31.95
CA VAL A 65 -32.27 -3.75 31.60
C VAL A 65 -31.17 -3.51 32.64
N PRO A 66 -29.90 -3.32 32.24
CA PRO A 66 -28.81 -2.99 33.15
C PRO A 66 -29.04 -1.62 33.82
N PRO A 67 -28.37 -1.27 34.96
CA PRO A 67 -27.32 -2.08 35.58
C PRO A 67 -27.86 -3.13 36.56
N ASN A 68 -29.16 -3.17 36.83
CA ASN A 68 -29.76 -4.03 37.83
C ASN A 68 -30.32 -5.30 37.20
N GLY A 69 -30.34 -6.36 37.98
CA GLY A 69 -30.91 -7.65 37.57
C GLY A 69 -30.73 -8.71 38.65
N THR A 70 -31.38 -9.86 38.47
CA THR A 70 -31.45 -10.95 39.43
C THR A 70 -31.15 -12.32 38.81
N PHE A 71 -30.67 -12.32 37.55
CA PHE A 71 -30.41 -13.55 36.81
C PHE A 71 -29.00 -13.55 36.21
N SER A 72 -28.28 -14.62 36.49
CA SER A 72 -27.01 -15.00 35.88
C SER A 72 -27.15 -16.26 35.02
N ASN A 73 -26.10 -16.61 34.30
CA ASN A 73 -26.02 -17.85 33.49
C ASN A 73 -26.15 -19.12 34.35
N GLY A 74 -25.82 -19.04 35.64
CA GLY A 74 -25.90 -20.12 36.59
C GLY A 74 -27.36 -20.59 36.87
N ALA A 75 -28.33 -19.71 36.68
CA ALA A 75 -29.75 -19.99 36.88
C ALA A 75 -30.39 -20.79 35.75
N PHE A 76 -29.71 -20.98 34.62
CA PHE A 76 -30.31 -21.56 33.42
C PHE A 76 -29.46 -22.68 32.81
N SER A 77 -30.14 -23.61 32.08
CA SER A 77 -29.47 -24.47 31.12
C SER A 77 -29.25 -23.69 29.83
N MET A 78 -28.01 -23.33 29.57
CA MET A 78 -27.62 -22.54 28.40
C MET A 78 -27.58 -23.38 27.14
N ALA A 79 -28.10 -22.85 26.04
CA ALA A 79 -28.20 -23.49 24.73
C ALA A 79 -27.66 -22.58 23.65
N TYR A 80 -27.30 -23.14 22.52
CA TYR A 80 -26.84 -22.35 21.37
C TYR A 80 -27.90 -21.38 20.87
N VAL A 81 -27.46 -20.18 20.53
CA VAL A 81 -28.23 -19.20 19.77
C VAL A 81 -28.08 -19.53 18.30
N ASP A 82 -29.18 -19.49 17.54
CA ASP A 82 -29.16 -19.64 16.09
C ASP A 82 -30.21 -18.74 15.45
N ILE A 83 -29.76 -17.86 14.53
CA ILE A 83 -30.60 -16.80 13.93
C ILE A 83 -30.94 -17.07 12.47
N ASP A 84 -30.28 -18.00 11.79
CA ASP A 84 -30.41 -18.12 10.34
C ASP A 84 -30.95 -19.49 9.87
N ASN A 85 -31.06 -20.46 10.74
CA ASN A 85 -31.55 -21.84 10.44
C ASN A 85 -30.80 -22.49 9.25
N ASP A 86 -29.52 -22.08 8.98
CA ASP A 86 -28.70 -22.72 7.96
C ASP A 86 -28.28 -24.12 8.43
N ALA A 87 -28.60 -25.15 7.65
CA ALA A 87 -28.26 -26.53 7.99
C ALA A 87 -26.75 -26.79 8.15
N ASN A 88 -25.89 -25.87 7.68
CA ASN A 88 -24.45 -25.97 7.82
C ASN A 88 -23.91 -25.25 9.07
N THR A 89 -24.75 -24.59 9.84
CA THR A 89 -24.41 -23.93 11.10
C THR A 89 -25.22 -24.56 12.25
N PHE A 90 -24.57 -24.73 13.41
CA PHE A 90 -25.22 -25.20 14.63
C PHE A 90 -25.45 -24.07 15.64
N MET A 91 -24.92 -22.92 15.36
CA MET A 91 -25.16 -21.65 16.04
C MET A 91 -24.83 -20.50 15.11
N SER A 92 -25.54 -19.40 15.24
CA SER A 92 -25.25 -18.17 14.58
C SER A 92 -25.79 -16.97 15.38
N SER A 93 -25.05 -15.86 15.38
CA SER A 93 -25.51 -14.58 15.92
C SER A 93 -24.84 -13.41 15.17
N SER A 94 -25.42 -12.22 15.21
CA SER A 94 -24.91 -11.11 14.43
C SER A 94 -24.91 -9.79 15.20
N ASP A 95 -24.03 -8.87 14.77
CA ASP A 95 -24.03 -7.47 15.14
C ASP A 95 -23.54 -6.60 13.97
N SER A 96 -23.70 -5.28 14.05
CA SER A 96 -23.34 -4.35 12.97
C SER A 96 -22.54 -3.18 13.50
N ILE A 97 -21.54 -2.77 12.72
CA ILE A 97 -20.79 -1.53 12.93
C ILE A 97 -21.11 -0.56 11.81
N ALA A 98 -21.39 0.70 12.20
CA ALA A 98 -21.42 1.83 11.30
C ALA A 98 -20.22 2.72 11.63
N LEU A 99 -19.26 2.83 10.71
CA LEU A 99 -18.17 3.79 10.82
C LEU A 99 -18.63 5.16 10.30
N PRO A 100 -18.15 6.28 10.89
CA PRO A 100 -18.40 7.61 10.34
C PRO A 100 -17.97 7.72 8.87
N ASN A 101 -18.59 8.61 8.11
CA ASN A 101 -18.12 8.92 6.74
C ASN A 101 -16.64 9.29 6.76
N CYS A 102 -15.94 9.02 5.66
CA CYS A 102 -14.49 9.25 5.52
C CYS A 102 -13.61 8.32 6.36
N SER A 103 -14.16 7.23 6.89
CA SER A 103 -13.38 6.26 7.65
C SER A 103 -12.69 5.27 6.73
N GLU A 104 -11.46 4.90 7.11
CA GLU A 104 -10.67 3.82 6.52
C GLU A 104 -10.25 2.85 7.62
N ILE A 105 -10.44 1.55 7.40
CA ILE A 105 -10.06 0.52 8.37
C ILE A 105 -8.54 0.37 8.36
N LEU A 106 -7.92 0.58 9.52
CA LEU A 106 -6.49 0.37 9.73
C LEU A 106 -6.19 -1.05 10.19
N TRP A 107 -7.05 -1.59 11.05
CA TRP A 107 -6.90 -2.94 11.59
C TRP A 107 -8.25 -3.47 12.06
N ALA A 108 -8.43 -4.80 11.94
CA ALA A 108 -9.58 -5.50 12.48
C ALA A 108 -9.23 -6.89 12.99
N GLY A 109 -9.72 -7.22 14.18
CA GLY A 109 -9.54 -8.51 14.82
C GLY A 109 -10.85 -9.16 15.23
N LEU A 110 -11.04 -10.42 14.88
CA LEU A 110 -12.14 -11.25 15.37
C LEU A 110 -11.65 -12.10 16.55
N TYR A 111 -12.37 -12.00 17.64
CA TYR A 111 -12.15 -12.74 18.89
C TYR A 111 -13.34 -13.63 19.16
N TRP A 112 -13.11 -14.87 19.60
CA TRP A 112 -14.17 -15.74 20.11
C TRP A 112 -13.67 -16.58 21.25
N SER A 113 -14.56 -16.86 22.19
CA SER A 113 -14.26 -17.56 23.42
C SER A 113 -15.49 -18.29 23.93
N ALA A 114 -15.29 -19.42 24.56
CA ALA A 114 -16.35 -20.10 25.24
C ALA A 114 -15.82 -21.05 26.34
N ARG A 115 -16.65 -21.34 27.29
CA ARG A 115 -16.43 -22.45 28.19
C ARG A 115 -16.59 -23.74 27.41
N ILE A 116 -15.67 -24.72 27.59
CA ILE A 116 -15.61 -25.94 26.82
C ILE A 116 -14.86 -27.02 27.58
N ALA A 117 -15.38 -28.25 27.57
CA ALA A 117 -14.66 -29.42 28.04
C ALA A 117 -14.18 -30.27 26.85
N ALA A 118 -13.16 -31.08 27.04
CA ALA A 118 -12.57 -31.89 25.98
C ALA A 118 -13.54 -32.89 25.33
N ASN A 119 -14.62 -33.25 26.03
CA ASN A 119 -15.70 -34.13 25.53
C ASN A 119 -16.86 -33.36 24.87
N THR A 120 -16.77 -32.03 24.75
CA THR A 120 -17.79 -31.24 24.08
C THR A 120 -17.84 -31.59 22.58
N PRO A 121 -19.05 -31.78 22.00
CA PRO A 121 -19.17 -31.95 20.56
C PRO A 121 -18.44 -30.86 19.78
N ASN A 122 -17.77 -31.22 18.69
CA ASN A 122 -16.96 -30.34 17.85
C ASN A 122 -15.74 -29.68 18.55
N TYR A 123 -15.30 -30.15 19.72
CA TYR A 123 -14.13 -29.61 20.44
C TYR A 123 -12.91 -29.42 19.53
N VAL A 124 -12.65 -30.38 18.62
CA VAL A 124 -11.51 -30.32 17.69
C VAL A 124 -11.57 -29.13 16.72
N ASN A 125 -12.75 -28.60 16.47
CA ASN A 125 -12.98 -27.49 15.54
C ASN A 125 -13.06 -26.12 16.24
N ARG A 126 -12.80 -26.02 17.55
CA ARG A 126 -12.92 -24.76 18.33
C ARG A 126 -12.08 -23.59 17.79
N SER A 127 -11.02 -23.90 17.03
CA SER A 127 -10.18 -22.89 16.36
C SER A 127 -10.76 -22.39 15.02
N GLN A 128 -11.94 -22.89 14.62
CA GLN A 128 -12.59 -22.49 13.39
C GLN A 128 -13.97 -21.89 13.66
N VAL A 129 -14.29 -20.85 12.90
CA VAL A 129 -15.62 -20.24 12.88
C VAL A 129 -16.03 -19.95 11.44
N ARG A 130 -17.30 -19.67 11.24
CA ARG A 130 -17.81 -19.15 9.97
C ARG A 130 -18.14 -17.67 10.13
N LEU A 131 -17.63 -16.85 9.23
CA LEU A 131 -17.94 -15.43 9.17
C LEU A 131 -18.71 -15.12 7.89
N LYS A 132 -19.82 -14.41 8.03
CA LYS A 132 -20.58 -13.84 6.92
C LYS A 132 -20.67 -12.33 7.09
N LEU A 133 -20.33 -11.59 6.05
CA LEU A 133 -20.42 -10.14 6.02
C LEU A 133 -21.64 -9.71 5.21
N ASN A 134 -22.47 -8.86 5.80
CA ASN A 134 -23.71 -8.39 5.19
C ASN A 134 -24.59 -9.56 4.68
N ASN A 135 -25.00 -9.55 3.44
CA ASN A 135 -25.79 -10.60 2.79
C ASN A 135 -24.93 -11.60 1.98
N GLY A 136 -23.62 -11.63 2.23
CA GLY A 136 -22.70 -12.54 1.54
C GLY A 136 -22.82 -14.00 2.01
N SER A 137 -21.90 -14.83 1.55
CA SER A 137 -21.80 -16.25 1.96
C SER A 137 -20.89 -16.40 3.18
N TYR A 138 -21.10 -17.47 3.94
CA TYR A 138 -20.20 -17.86 5.02
C TYR A 138 -18.82 -18.27 4.49
N GLN A 139 -17.77 -17.68 5.10
CA GLN A 139 -16.38 -18.08 4.91
C GLN A 139 -15.89 -18.79 6.17
N VAL A 140 -15.16 -19.88 6.01
CA VAL A 140 -14.51 -20.57 7.14
C VAL A 140 -13.23 -19.80 7.47
N LEU A 141 -13.10 -19.39 8.71
CA LEU A 141 -11.91 -18.75 9.26
C LEU A 141 -11.26 -19.65 10.29
N THR A 142 -9.95 -19.86 10.17
CA THR A 142 -9.14 -20.53 11.18
C THR A 142 -8.38 -19.48 11.98
N ALA A 143 -8.37 -19.62 13.30
CA ALA A 143 -7.67 -18.72 14.22
C ALA A 143 -6.18 -18.63 13.88
N ASP A 144 -5.62 -17.42 13.98
CA ASP A 144 -4.18 -17.18 13.98
C ASP A 144 -3.55 -17.56 15.33
N GLN A 145 -4.35 -17.48 16.39
CA GLN A 145 -3.97 -17.87 17.74
C GLN A 145 -5.14 -18.58 18.43
N THR A 146 -4.85 -19.74 19.03
CA THR A 146 -5.77 -20.48 19.91
C THR A 146 -5.05 -20.76 21.21
N LEU A 147 -5.69 -20.45 22.33
CA LEU A 147 -5.20 -20.79 23.68
C LEU A 147 -6.27 -21.57 24.41
N ASP A 148 -5.91 -22.77 24.86
CA ASP A 148 -6.71 -23.54 25.78
C ASP A 148 -6.37 -23.15 27.22
N VAL A 149 -7.40 -22.83 27.97
CA VAL A 149 -7.27 -22.51 29.41
C VAL A 149 -7.69 -23.74 30.17
N PRO A 150 -6.73 -24.49 30.74
CA PRO A 150 -7.06 -25.70 31.50
C PRO A 150 -7.78 -25.32 32.79
N THR A 151 -8.39 -26.34 33.41
CA THR A 151 -8.96 -26.24 34.76
C THR A 151 -7.86 -25.73 35.70
N ILE A 152 -8.00 -24.55 36.24
CA ILE A 152 -7.01 -23.93 37.15
C ILE A 152 -7.32 -24.43 38.55
N GLY A 153 -6.37 -25.13 39.14
CA GLY A 153 -6.52 -26.00 40.32
C GLY A 153 -7.30 -25.49 41.51
N GLY A 154 -8.15 -26.34 42.05
CA GLY A 154 -8.56 -26.33 43.43
C GLY A 154 -9.80 -25.54 43.82
N SER A 155 -10.41 -24.74 42.97
CA SER A 155 -11.66 -24.04 43.28
C SER A 155 -12.82 -24.57 42.46
N SER A 156 -14.03 -24.53 43.02
CA SER A 156 -15.28 -24.91 42.34
C SER A 156 -15.61 -24.09 41.09
N TRP A 157 -14.80 -23.09 40.80
CA TRP A 157 -14.97 -22.11 39.71
C TRP A 157 -14.01 -22.32 38.51
N SER A 158 -13.18 -23.36 38.54
CA SER A 158 -12.23 -23.63 37.47
C SER A 158 -12.88 -24.40 36.34
N HIS A 159 -13.28 -23.70 35.29
CA HIS A 159 -13.88 -24.30 34.14
C HIS A 159 -12.95 -24.24 32.93
N PRO A 160 -12.73 -25.38 32.22
CA PRO A 160 -11.94 -25.35 31.02
C PRO A 160 -12.62 -24.45 29.98
N SER A 161 -11.83 -23.63 29.36
CA SER A 161 -12.28 -22.68 28.33
C SER A 161 -11.22 -22.52 27.25
N TYR A 162 -11.55 -21.86 26.19
CA TYR A 162 -10.60 -21.49 25.17
C TYR A 162 -10.86 -20.08 24.68
N TYR A 163 -9.86 -19.46 24.08
CA TYR A 163 -10.03 -18.26 23.31
C TYR A 163 -9.24 -18.31 22.01
N CYS A 164 -9.76 -17.63 21.00
CA CYS A 164 -9.18 -17.53 19.69
C CYS A 164 -9.11 -16.08 19.23
N PHE A 165 -8.17 -15.85 18.32
CA PHE A 165 -8.00 -14.59 17.63
C PHE A 165 -7.75 -14.84 16.15
N LYS A 166 -8.34 -13.99 15.27
CA LYS A 166 -8.07 -13.93 13.83
C LYS A 166 -7.95 -12.49 13.38
N ASN A 167 -6.85 -12.14 12.71
CA ASN A 167 -6.76 -10.87 11.98
C ASN A 167 -7.65 -10.95 10.74
N ILE A 168 -8.63 -10.07 10.63
CA ILE A 168 -9.60 -10.00 9.54
C ILE A 168 -9.52 -8.70 8.74
N THR A 169 -8.45 -7.92 8.90
CA THR A 169 -8.28 -6.63 8.21
C THR A 169 -8.46 -6.76 6.71
N SER A 170 -7.79 -7.72 6.08
CA SER A 170 -7.89 -7.95 4.64
C SER A 170 -9.28 -8.41 4.17
N VAL A 171 -10.09 -9.00 5.08
CA VAL A 171 -11.46 -9.42 4.76
C VAL A 171 -12.41 -8.22 4.69
N LEU A 172 -12.09 -7.11 5.40
CA LEU A 172 -12.95 -5.94 5.53
C LEU A 172 -12.64 -4.81 4.55
N THR A 173 -11.48 -4.80 3.89
CA THR A 173 -11.05 -3.69 3.00
C THR A 173 -12.01 -3.40 1.84
N SER A 174 -12.92 -4.33 1.53
CA SER A 174 -13.91 -4.20 0.45
C SER A 174 -15.35 -3.96 0.92
N THR A 175 -15.62 -3.84 2.23
CA THR A 175 -17.00 -3.90 2.76
C THR A 175 -17.70 -2.55 2.96
N GLY A 176 -16.97 -1.43 2.79
CA GLY A 176 -17.53 -0.09 3.08
C GLY A 176 -17.63 0.22 4.58
N THR A 177 -18.28 1.35 4.91
CA THR A 177 -18.35 1.87 6.29
C THR A 177 -19.40 1.18 7.17
N ASN A 178 -20.40 0.53 6.57
CA ASN A 178 -21.47 -0.16 7.27
C ASN A 178 -21.36 -1.67 7.03
N THR A 179 -21.08 -2.41 8.09
CA THR A 179 -20.87 -3.86 7.97
C THR A 179 -21.64 -4.61 9.06
N ARG A 180 -22.46 -5.58 8.64
CA ARG A 180 -23.02 -6.58 9.52
C ARG A 180 -22.12 -7.79 9.55
N PHE A 181 -21.74 -8.20 10.75
CA PHE A 181 -20.99 -9.42 11.03
C PHE A 181 -21.97 -10.50 11.51
N THR A 182 -22.01 -11.64 10.84
CA THR A 182 -22.66 -12.84 11.36
C THR A 182 -21.60 -13.88 11.60
N VAL A 183 -21.43 -14.28 12.86
CA VAL A 183 -20.47 -15.30 13.27
C VAL A 183 -21.24 -16.57 13.62
N ALA A 184 -20.79 -17.68 13.08
CA ALA A 184 -21.41 -18.98 13.25
C ALA A 184 -20.38 -20.07 13.61
N ASN A 185 -20.87 -21.16 14.19
CA ASN A 185 -20.10 -22.35 14.56
C ASN A 185 -18.99 -22.10 15.60
N VAL A 186 -19.19 -21.14 16.50
CA VAL A 186 -18.35 -21.04 17.70
C VAL A 186 -18.71 -22.21 18.63
N THR A 187 -17.75 -23.08 18.88
CA THR A 187 -17.99 -24.28 19.71
C THR A 187 -18.02 -23.92 21.20
N ALA A 188 -19.07 -24.29 21.91
CA ALA A 188 -19.24 -24.07 23.35
C ALA A 188 -19.86 -25.32 24.02
N GLU A 189 -19.64 -25.46 25.30
CA GLU A 189 -20.36 -26.42 26.12
C GLU A 189 -21.74 -25.86 26.49
N THR A 190 -22.79 -26.64 26.34
CA THR A 190 -24.15 -26.26 26.75
C THR A 190 -24.44 -26.76 28.18
N GLY A 191 -25.44 -26.22 28.86
CA GLY A 191 -25.84 -26.59 30.24
C GLY A 191 -25.73 -25.42 31.22
N SER A 192 -25.82 -25.70 32.51
CA SER A 192 -25.83 -24.68 33.55
C SER A 192 -24.46 -23.99 33.71
N ASN A 193 -24.47 -22.71 33.99
CA ASN A 193 -23.28 -21.89 34.19
C ASN A 193 -22.29 -22.00 33.01
N ARG A 194 -22.79 -21.78 31.80
CA ARG A 194 -22.02 -21.79 30.55
C ARG A 194 -22.12 -20.41 29.88
N TRP A 195 -21.02 -19.99 29.27
CA TRP A 195 -20.91 -18.73 28.55
C TRP A 195 -20.14 -18.92 27.24
N GLY A 196 -20.31 -18.00 26.32
CA GLY A 196 -19.60 -17.94 25.08
C GLY A 196 -20.04 -16.72 24.26
N GLY A 197 -19.12 -16.15 23.56
CA GLY A 197 -19.39 -14.99 22.71
C GLY A 197 -18.25 -14.73 21.73
N TRP A 198 -18.50 -13.76 20.86
CA TRP A 198 -17.53 -13.27 19.91
C TRP A 198 -17.55 -11.74 19.84
N SER A 199 -16.42 -11.16 19.46
CA SER A 199 -16.28 -9.71 19.24
C SER A 199 -15.41 -9.44 18.03
N VAL A 200 -15.76 -8.41 17.25
CA VAL A 200 -14.92 -7.80 16.23
C VAL A 200 -14.50 -6.44 16.75
N ILE A 201 -13.19 -6.20 16.83
CA ILE A 201 -12.61 -4.89 17.14
C ILE A 201 -12.13 -4.29 15.82
N ILE A 202 -12.53 -3.06 15.51
CA ILE A 202 -12.07 -2.30 14.34
C ILE A 202 -11.37 -1.03 14.81
N VAL A 203 -10.12 -0.86 14.39
CA VAL A 203 -9.40 0.41 14.48
C VAL A 203 -9.49 1.10 13.12
N TYR A 204 -9.97 2.33 13.09
CA TYR A 204 -10.16 3.07 11.85
C TYR A 204 -9.54 4.46 11.96
N LYS A 205 -9.03 4.97 10.83
CA LYS A 205 -8.71 6.39 10.70
C LYS A 205 -9.90 7.15 10.13
N ASN A 206 -10.02 8.41 10.54
CA ASN A 206 -10.99 9.34 10.03
C ASN A 206 -10.48 10.77 10.23
N VAL A 207 -10.20 11.44 9.14
CA VAL A 207 -9.57 12.78 9.12
C VAL A 207 -10.42 13.89 9.76
N LEU A 208 -11.70 13.62 10.00
CA LEU A 208 -12.63 14.55 10.66
C LEU A 208 -12.64 14.39 12.19
N GLN A 209 -11.90 13.41 12.73
CA GLN A 209 -11.81 13.17 14.17
C GLN A 209 -10.51 13.70 14.77
N SER A 210 -10.44 13.72 16.11
CA SER A 210 -9.23 14.11 16.85
C SER A 210 -8.09 13.14 16.58
N MET A 211 -6.85 13.64 16.71
CA MET A 211 -5.66 12.83 16.72
C MET A 211 -5.58 12.06 18.05
N ARG A 212 -5.44 10.75 17.97
CA ARG A 212 -5.48 9.84 19.12
C ARG A 212 -4.42 8.77 19.03
N ASN A 213 -3.96 8.33 20.18
CA ASN A 213 -3.29 7.03 20.30
C ASN A 213 -4.37 5.95 20.38
N LEU A 214 -4.41 5.10 19.37
CA LEU A 214 -5.37 4.00 19.22
C LEU A 214 -4.65 2.70 19.52
N THR A 215 -5.03 2.04 20.62
CA THR A 215 -4.34 0.80 21.06
C THR A 215 -5.33 -0.31 21.35
N VAL A 216 -5.00 -1.51 20.92
CA VAL A 216 -5.67 -2.77 21.27
C VAL A 216 -4.70 -3.62 22.07
N PHE A 217 -5.12 -4.02 23.25
CA PHE A 217 -4.43 -4.96 24.12
C PHE A 217 -5.21 -6.26 24.15
N ASP A 218 -4.53 -7.38 24.04
CA ASP A 218 -5.14 -8.66 24.29
C ASP A 218 -4.25 -9.58 25.12
N GLY A 219 -4.91 -10.46 25.82
CA GLY A 219 -4.34 -11.43 26.73
C GLY A 219 -5.45 -12.35 27.25
N PHE A 220 -5.21 -13.00 28.34
CA PHE A 220 -6.25 -13.74 29.08
C PHE A 220 -5.89 -13.81 30.55
N ALA A 221 -6.79 -13.36 31.39
CA ALA A 221 -6.63 -13.43 32.84
C ALA A 221 -7.96 -13.82 33.52
N ASN A 222 -7.87 -14.70 34.50
CA ASN A 222 -8.94 -14.97 35.47
C ASN A 222 -8.68 -14.12 36.72
N ILE A 223 -9.53 -13.14 36.95
CA ILE A 223 -9.45 -12.25 38.11
C ILE A 223 -10.49 -12.76 39.12
N SER A 224 -10.01 -13.42 40.18
CA SER A 224 -10.84 -13.93 41.26
C SER A 224 -10.93 -12.94 42.43
N SER A 225 -11.89 -13.17 43.31
CA SER A 225 -12.16 -12.32 44.50
C SER A 225 -10.90 -11.92 45.27
N GLY A 226 -10.78 -10.59 45.48
CA GLY A 226 -9.63 -9.99 46.20
C GLY A 226 -8.41 -9.71 45.31
N ASN A 227 -8.49 -10.03 44.00
CA ASN A 227 -7.38 -9.83 43.07
C ASN A 227 -7.63 -8.66 42.11
N SER A 228 -6.57 -8.26 41.42
CA SER A 228 -6.62 -7.24 40.38
C SER A 228 -5.71 -7.57 39.20
N LEU A 229 -6.09 -7.09 38.01
CA LEU A 229 -5.30 -7.07 36.80
C LEU A 229 -4.96 -5.63 36.45
N ASN A 230 -3.68 -5.32 36.25
CA ASN A 230 -3.21 -4.01 35.78
C ASN A 230 -2.63 -4.16 34.38
N ILE A 231 -3.07 -3.29 33.47
CA ILE A 231 -2.59 -3.22 32.08
C ILE A 231 -2.01 -1.81 31.87
N PRO A 232 -0.66 -1.68 31.82
CA PRO A 232 -0.03 -0.39 31.55
C PRO A 232 -0.22 0.02 30.07
N ILE A 233 -0.51 1.29 29.88
CA ILE A 233 -0.63 1.92 28.55
C ILE A 233 0.43 3.00 28.45
N SER A 234 1.07 3.11 27.27
CA SER A 234 2.08 4.12 26.96
C SER A 234 2.16 4.38 25.45
N GLY A 235 3.09 5.23 25.02
CA GLY A 235 3.27 5.56 23.61
C GLY A 235 2.43 6.75 23.14
N PHE A 236 2.02 7.61 24.08
CA PHE A 236 1.29 8.85 23.80
C PHE A 236 1.81 9.99 24.68
N THR A 237 1.47 11.20 24.30
CA THR A 237 1.57 12.40 25.15
C THR A 237 0.27 13.17 25.03
N THR A 238 -0.41 13.41 26.16
CA THR A 238 -1.64 14.19 26.15
C THR A 238 -1.37 15.68 26.01
N PRO A 239 -2.33 16.50 25.57
CA PRO A 239 -2.18 17.94 25.46
C PRO A 239 -1.64 18.60 26.74
N PRO A 240 -0.77 19.63 26.64
CA PRO A 240 -0.18 20.30 27.81
C PRO A 240 -1.20 21.13 28.61
N SER A 241 -2.34 21.44 28.00
CA SER A 241 -3.44 22.17 28.64
C SER A 241 -4.77 21.89 27.94
N GLY A 242 -5.87 22.22 28.59
CA GLY A 242 -7.22 22.01 28.05
C GLY A 242 -7.75 20.59 28.29
N PRO A 243 -8.90 20.25 27.69
CA PRO A 243 -9.53 18.95 27.90
C PRO A 243 -8.69 17.82 27.25
N VAL A 244 -8.72 16.67 27.91
CA VAL A 244 -8.20 15.41 27.35
C VAL A 244 -9.34 14.42 27.30
N THR A 245 -9.76 14.00 26.12
CA THR A 245 -10.79 12.96 25.98
C THR A 245 -10.15 11.61 25.75
N PHE A 246 -10.83 10.55 26.16
CA PHE A 246 -10.39 9.19 25.92
C PHE A 246 -11.58 8.23 25.88
N GLU A 247 -11.39 7.12 25.22
CA GLU A 247 -12.34 6.02 25.11
C GLU A 247 -11.68 4.73 25.56
N LEU A 248 -12.43 3.87 26.21
CA LEU A 248 -11.98 2.53 26.63
C LEU A 248 -12.93 1.48 26.07
N GLY A 249 -12.36 0.45 25.44
CA GLY A 249 -13.13 -0.74 25.06
C GLY A 249 -12.76 -1.93 25.95
N VAL A 250 -13.74 -2.80 26.18
CA VAL A 250 -13.57 -3.97 27.04
C VAL A 250 -14.26 -5.18 26.40
N ILE A 251 -13.64 -6.35 26.52
CA ILE A 251 -14.23 -7.66 26.29
C ILE A 251 -13.96 -8.51 27.51
N GLY A 252 -15.03 -8.91 28.21
CA GLY A 252 -15.02 -9.74 29.41
C GLY A 252 -16.02 -10.90 29.29
N LEU A 253 -15.81 -11.91 30.12
CA LEU A 253 -16.65 -13.09 30.19
C LEU A 253 -16.93 -13.45 31.65
N ASP A 254 -18.05 -14.11 31.85
CA ASP A 254 -18.50 -14.61 33.16
C ASP A 254 -18.87 -13.50 34.16
N GLY A 255 -19.11 -12.27 33.68
CA GLY A 255 -19.71 -11.22 34.50
C GLY A 255 -21.18 -11.48 34.72
N ASP A 256 -21.67 -11.36 35.96
CA ASP A 256 -22.99 -11.70 36.37
C ASP A 256 -23.77 -10.48 36.84
N ARG A 257 -25.02 -10.33 36.37
CA ARG A 257 -25.87 -9.19 36.72
C ARG A 257 -26.31 -9.14 38.16
N ASP A 258 -26.41 -10.28 38.80
CA ASP A 258 -26.83 -10.46 40.21
C ASP A 258 -25.67 -10.49 41.20
N SER A 259 -24.42 -10.34 40.73
CA SER A 259 -23.22 -10.31 41.52
C SER A 259 -22.59 -8.91 41.56
N ASN A 260 -22.19 -8.43 42.75
CA ASN A 260 -21.53 -7.15 42.91
C ASN A 260 -20.09 -7.35 43.38
N GLY A 261 -19.23 -6.37 43.14
CA GLY A 261 -17.87 -6.32 43.67
C GLY A 261 -16.79 -6.18 42.63
N ASP A 262 -17.13 -6.22 41.36
CA ASP A 262 -16.20 -6.00 40.25
C ASP A 262 -16.18 -4.55 39.81
N GLN A 263 -15.04 -4.10 39.32
CA GLN A 263 -14.79 -2.71 38.89
C GLN A 263 -13.84 -2.67 37.73
N LEU A 264 -14.09 -1.75 36.81
CA LEU A 264 -13.11 -1.26 35.86
C LEU A 264 -12.62 0.10 36.33
N GLN A 265 -11.31 0.28 36.41
CA GLN A 265 -10.66 1.49 36.88
C GLN A 265 -9.64 2.00 35.88
N PHE A 266 -9.40 3.30 35.89
CA PHE A 266 -8.41 3.95 35.06
C PHE A 266 -7.54 4.90 35.91
N ASN A 267 -6.23 4.94 35.62
CA ASN A 267 -5.30 5.85 36.27
C ASN A 267 -4.28 6.41 35.25
N GLY A 268 -4.42 7.66 34.91
CA GLY A 268 -3.47 8.49 34.18
C GLY A 268 -3.27 9.87 34.83
N ALA A 269 -3.83 10.07 36.02
CA ALA A 269 -3.71 11.30 36.80
C ALA A 269 -3.20 11.08 38.25
N GLY A 270 -2.64 9.88 38.52
CA GLY A 270 -2.03 9.55 39.83
C GLY A 270 -2.90 8.65 40.71
N ASN A 271 -4.20 8.61 40.55
CA ASN A 271 -5.11 7.77 41.32
C ASN A 271 -6.00 6.92 40.41
N PHE A 272 -6.40 5.72 40.89
CA PHE A 272 -7.39 4.90 40.21
C PHE A 272 -8.79 5.47 40.43
N VAL A 273 -9.51 5.67 39.34
CA VAL A 273 -10.90 6.15 39.33
C VAL A 273 -11.78 5.10 38.64
N ASN A 274 -12.93 4.77 39.24
CA ASN A 274 -13.87 3.82 38.67
C ASN A 274 -14.48 4.36 37.37
N ILE A 275 -14.51 3.51 36.35
CA ILE A 275 -15.30 3.76 35.15
C ILE A 275 -16.73 3.32 35.42
N SER A 276 -17.69 4.14 35.02
CA SER A 276 -19.12 3.84 35.13
C SER A 276 -19.92 4.64 34.11
N ASP A 277 -21.09 4.13 33.78
CA ASP A 277 -22.07 4.83 32.95
C ASP A 277 -23.50 4.44 33.39
N ALA A 278 -24.53 4.79 32.62
CA ALA A 278 -25.92 4.49 32.95
C ALA A 278 -26.26 2.98 32.96
N LEU A 279 -25.45 2.15 32.28
CA LEU A 279 -25.64 0.70 32.17
C LEU A 279 -24.67 -0.09 33.04
N HIS A 280 -23.58 0.53 33.52
CA HIS A 280 -22.51 -0.10 34.29
C HIS A 280 -22.23 0.72 35.54
N ASN A 281 -22.55 0.18 36.70
CA ASN A 281 -22.31 0.89 37.95
C ASN A 281 -20.88 0.64 38.48
N THR A 282 -20.48 1.38 39.48
CA THR A 282 -19.12 1.33 40.06
C THR A 282 -18.84 0.06 40.90
N THR A 283 -19.79 -0.83 41.10
CA THR A 283 -19.67 -2.03 41.94
C THR A 283 -20.12 -3.31 41.24
N ASN A 284 -20.61 -3.20 40.02
CA ASN A 284 -20.91 -4.33 39.14
C ASN A 284 -20.74 -3.81 37.71
N PHE A 285 -19.49 -3.74 37.25
CA PHE A 285 -19.15 -3.23 35.95
C PHE A 285 -19.36 -4.29 34.86
N PHE A 286 -18.90 -5.52 35.12
CA PHE A 286 -19.10 -6.68 34.23
C PHE A 286 -20.44 -7.35 34.57
N ASN A 287 -21.50 -6.85 33.99
CA ASN A 287 -22.88 -7.22 34.35
C ASN A 287 -23.66 -7.83 33.18
N SER A 288 -22.97 -8.62 32.35
CA SER A 288 -23.57 -9.29 31.18
C SER A 288 -24.22 -8.30 30.22
N THR A 289 -23.49 -7.25 29.80
CA THR A 289 -24.01 -6.18 28.93
C THR A 289 -23.12 -5.95 27.72
N ILE A 290 -23.74 -5.74 26.55
CA ILE A 290 -23.05 -5.28 25.33
C ILE A 290 -23.58 -3.88 25.00
N SER A 291 -22.68 -2.87 25.03
CA SER A 291 -23.05 -1.47 24.90
C SER A 291 -22.01 -0.63 24.14
N ASP A 292 -22.43 0.50 23.61
CA ASP A 292 -21.56 1.56 23.10
C ASP A 292 -22.05 2.89 23.66
N ASN A 293 -21.21 3.61 24.40
CA ASN A 293 -21.53 4.92 25.00
C ASN A 293 -22.83 4.93 25.82
N ALA A 294 -22.93 4.03 26.78
CA ALA A 294 -24.12 3.89 27.65
C ALA A 294 -25.44 3.54 26.91
N VAL A 295 -25.35 3.03 25.69
CA VAL A 295 -26.50 2.58 24.89
C VAL A 295 -26.33 1.11 24.55
N LEU A 296 -27.36 0.29 24.79
CA LEU A 296 -27.38 -1.09 24.31
C LEU A 296 -27.31 -1.11 22.79
N THR A 297 -26.43 -1.93 22.22
CA THR A 297 -26.26 -1.98 20.75
C THR A 297 -27.51 -2.57 20.10
N PRO A 298 -28.26 -1.77 19.28
CA PRO A 298 -29.62 -2.16 18.85
C PRO A 298 -29.62 -3.12 17.65
N PHE A 299 -28.49 -3.27 16.95
CA PHE A 299 -28.41 -4.03 15.70
C PHE A 299 -28.00 -5.50 15.89
N ARG A 300 -27.84 -5.94 17.13
CA ARG A 300 -27.56 -7.33 17.46
C ARG A 300 -28.74 -8.25 17.14
N LEU A 301 -28.46 -9.43 16.69
CA LEU A 301 -29.41 -10.52 16.59
C LEU A 301 -28.80 -11.78 17.22
N PRO A 302 -29.40 -12.28 18.33
CA PRO A 302 -30.45 -11.64 19.11
C PRO A 302 -29.96 -10.42 19.89
N SER A 303 -30.87 -9.50 20.21
CA SER A 303 -30.59 -8.26 20.93
C SER A 303 -30.95 -8.38 22.43
N TYR A 304 -30.42 -9.38 23.12
CA TYR A 304 -30.66 -9.56 24.56
C TYR A 304 -30.05 -8.42 25.37
N ASN A 305 -30.81 -7.85 26.29
CA ASN A 305 -30.30 -6.82 27.21
C ASN A 305 -29.35 -7.44 28.25
N ASN A 306 -29.64 -8.66 28.70
CA ASN A 306 -28.78 -9.48 29.52
C ASN A 306 -28.19 -10.62 28.69
N THR A 307 -26.91 -10.63 28.49
CA THR A 307 -26.17 -11.58 27.65
C THR A 307 -25.85 -12.88 28.36
N LEU A 308 -26.09 -12.93 29.70
CA LEU A 308 -25.86 -14.10 30.55
C LEU A 308 -24.39 -14.60 30.45
N GLY A 309 -23.44 -13.75 30.82
CA GLY A 309 -22.04 -14.09 30.96
C GLY A 309 -21.12 -13.61 29.81
N TYR A 310 -21.53 -12.59 29.03
CA TYR A 310 -20.66 -11.97 28.03
C TYR A 310 -20.75 -10.45 28.08
N ASP A 311 -19.62 -9.78 28.27
CA ASP A 311 -19.50 -8.35 28.39
C ASP A 311 -18.63 -7.79 27.26
N ALA A 312 -19.14 -6.77 26.58
CA ALA A 312 -18.36 -6.01 25.61
C ALA A 312 -18.89 -4.59 25.47
N GLY A 313 -18.00 -3.64 25.31
CA GLY A 313 -18.47 -2.27 25.08
C GLY A 313 -17.37 -1.27 24.91
N ILE A 314 -17.79 -0.05 24.51
CA ILE A 314 -16.92 1.13 24.46
C ILE A 314 -17.49 2.19 25.41
N PHE A 315 -16.63 2.71 26.26
CA PHE A 315 -16.93 3.65 27.34
C PHE A 315 -16.27 4.99 27.06
N TYR A 316 -16.99 6.08 27.33
CA TYR A 316 -16.57 7.46 27.12
C TYR A 316 -16.59 8.23 28.46
N PRO A 317 -15.60 8.02 29.33
CA PRO A 317 -15.59 8.64 30.65
C PRO A 317 -15.52 10.16 30.56
N ASN A 318 -16.30 10.86 31.36
CA ASN A 318 -16.24 12.32 31.45
C ASN A 318 -14.94 12.73 32.21
N ASN A 319 -13.93 13.16 31.47
CA ASN A 319 -12.64 13.60 32.01
C ASN A 319 -12.49 15.13 32.09
N THR A 320 -13.59 15.89 32.15
CA THR A 320 -13.54 17.37 32.23
C THR A 320 -12.73 17.87 33.42
N ALA A 321 -12.72 17.12 34.53
CA ALA A 321 -11.94 17.42 35.72
C ALA A 321 -10.50 16.87 35.69
N LEU A 322 -10.06 16.23 34.59
CA LEU A 322 -8.75 15.61 34.40
C LEU A 322 -8.38 14.60 35.49
N ASN A 323 -9.35 13.95 36.11
CA ASN A 323 -9.13 13.00 37.21
C ASN A 323 -8.82 11.58 36.72
N TYR A 324 -9.18 11.20 35.51
CA TYR A 324 -8.79 9.94 34.88
C TYR A 324 -7.44 10.01 34.22
N ILE A 325 -7.20 11.05 33.43
CA ILE A 325 -5.94 11.31 32.74
C ILE A 325 -5.68 12.81 32.68
N GLY A 326 -4.48 13.22 33.09
CA GLY A 326 -4.09 14.63 33.14
C GLY A 326 -3.47 15.13 31.85
N ASN A 327 -3.16 16.43 31.84
CA ASN A 327 -2.31 17.04 30.81
C ASN A 327 -0.86 16.55 30.96
N ASN A 328 -0.11 16.51 29.84
CA ASN A 328 1.27 16.00 29.75
C ASN A 328 1.45 14.54 30.24
N ALA A 329 0.38 13.77 30.28
CA ALA A 329 0.47 12.36 30.64
C ALA A 329 1.07 11.56 29.48
N THR A 330 2.06 10.70 29.78
CA THR A 330 2.74 9.82 28.81
C THR A 330 2.42 8.35 29.05
N SER A 331 1.70 8.05 30.12
CA SER A 331 1.29 6.70 30.50
C SER A 331 0.00 6.72 31.32
N ALA A 332 -0.69 5.59 31.31
CA ALA A 332 -1.85 5.33 32.14
C ALA A 332 -1.92 3.84 32.48
N THR A 333 -2.89 3.44 33.32
CA THR A 333 -3.13 2.03 33.67
C THR A 333 -4.62 1.75 33.66
N ILE A 334 -5.05 0.73 32.92
CA ILE A 334 -6.35 0.10 33.10
C ILE A 334 -6.24 -0.94 34.22
N ARG A 335 -7.20 -0.95 35.13
CA ARG A 335 -7.29 -1.95 36.19
C ARG A 335 -8.67 -2.60 36.19
N VAL A 336 -8.68 -3.93 36.27
CA VAL A 336 -9.87 -4.72 36.63
C VAL A 336 -9.65 -5.28 38.01
N THR A 337 -10.65 -5.16 38.89
CA THR A 337 -10.61 -5.74 40.24
C THR A 337 -11.97 -6.31 40.59
N THR A 338 -11.99 -7.32 41.45
CA THR A 338 -13.23 -7.91 41.97
C THR A 338 -13.06 -8.31 43.43
N SER A 339 -14.15 -8.22 44.20
CA SER A 339 -14.21 -8.66 45.61
C SER A 339 -15.13 -9.87 45.81
N SER A 340 -15.84 -10.32 44.80
CA SER A 340 -16.80 -11.41 44.96
C SER A 340 -16.77 -12.46 43.86
N GLU A 341 -16.91 -12.06 42.60
CA GLU A 341 -17.02 -12.97 41.47
C GLU A 341 -15.70 -13.16 40.73
N ASN A 342 -15.68 -14.06 39.74
CA ASN A 342 -14.57 -14.23 38.83
C ASN A 342 -14.88 -13.50 37.53
N ILE A 343 -13.94 -12.69 37.06
CA ILE A 343 -14.01 -12.03 35.77
C ILE A 343 -12.92 -12.57 34.86
N LEU A 344 -13.31 -13.02 33.68
CA LEU A 344 -12.36 -13.44 32.65
C LEU A 344 -12.10 -12.27 31.67
N ALA A 345 -11.00 -11.60 31.86
CA ALA A 345 -10.61 -10.48 31.00
C ALA A 345 -9.95 -10.98 29.72
N ARG A 346 -10.41 -10.47 28.54
CA ARG A 346 -9.95 -10.94 27.24
C ARG A 346 -9.23 -9.88 26.39
N ALA A 347 -9.83 -8.72 26.21
CA ALA A 347 -9.24 -7.66 25.44
C ALA A 347 -9.66 -6.29 25.96
N PHE A 348 -8.79 -5.32 25.79
CA PHE A 348 -9.04 -3.91 26.11
C PHE A 348 -8.61 -3.04 24.95
N THR A 349 -9.29 -1.92 24.77
CA THR A 349 -8.86 -0.90 23.81
C THR A 349 -8.79 0.44 24.48
N SER A 350 -7.91 1.30 23.97
CA SER A 350 -7.86 2.70 24.38
C SER A 350 -7.72 3.61 23.17
N ALA A 351 -8.49 4.68 23.14
CA ALA A 351 -8.33 5.79 22.20
C ALA A 351 -8.16 7.07 23.02
N ILE A 352 -6.94 7.59 23.10
CA ILE A 352 -6.57 8.72 23.98
C ILE A 352 -6.17 9.90 23.11
N ASP A 353 -6.75 11.08 23.32
CA ASP A 353 -6.38 12.30 22.63
C ASP A 353 -4.90 12.63 22.88
N ILE A 354 -4.18 12.95 21.82
CA ILE A 354 -2.75 13.24 21.87
C ILE A 354 -2.43 14.60 21.30
N TYR A 355 -1.26 15.11 21.69
CA TYR A 355 -0.75 16.39 21.25
C TYR A 355 0.26 16.18 20.14
N GLU A 356 -0.20 16.42 18.90
CA GLU A 356 0.60 16.18 17.69
C GLU A 356 0.27 17.19 16.59
N PRO A 357 1.24 17.51 15.71
CA PRO A 357 0.98 18.29 14.51
C PRO A 357 0.12 17.49 13.51
N ASP A 358 -0.73 18.20 12.77
CA ASP A 358 -1.45 17.66 11.61
C ASP A 358 -1.05 18.47 10.38
N LEU A 359 -0.03 17.99 9.72
CA LEU A 359 0.52 18.66 8.56
C LEU A 359 -0.29 18.33 7.31
N ARG A 360 -0.63 19.34 6.52
CA ARG A 360 -1.37 19.19 5.26
C ARG A 360 -0.68 19.92 4.14
N ALA A 361 -0.60 19.29 2.96
CA ALA A 361 -0.11 19.88 1.74
C ALA A 361 -1.18 19.81 0.66
N THR A 362 -1.48 20.94 0.03
CA THR A 362 -2.39 21.02 -1.11
C THR A 362 -1.63 21.61 -2.28
N VAL A 363 -1.67 20.94 -3.43
CA VAL A 363 -1.02 21.39 -4.66
C VAL A 363 -2.09 21.90 -5.63
N TYR A 364 -1.86 23.08 -6.17
CA TYR A 364 -2.65 23.68 -7.24
C TYR A 364 -1.77 23.78 -8.48
N VAL A 365 -2.38 23.68 -9.66
CA VAL A 365 -1.70 23.84 -10.94
C VAL A 365 -2.46 24.81 -11.83
N GLN A 366 -1.72 25.64 -12.54
CA GLN A 366 -2.23 26.56 -13.53
C GLN A 366 -1.41 26.45 -14.82
N ASP A 367 -2.09 26.28 -15.95
CA ASP A 367 -1.49 26.43 -17.26
C ASP A 367 -1.33 27.93 -17.57
N LEU A 368 -0.09 28.38 -17.76
CA LEU A 368 0.21 29.79 -18.05
C LEU A 368 -0.04 30.17 -19.51
N ASN A 369 -0.10 29.17 -20.39
CA ASN A 369 -0.39 29.37 -21.82
C ASN A 369 -1.90 29.40 -22.06
N GLY A 370 -2.67 28.73 -21.19
CA GLY A 370 -4.12 28.64 -21.23
C GLY A 370 -4.64 27.70 -22.32
N GLY A 371 -5.90 27.30 -22.20
CA GLY A 371 -6.51 26.33 -23.10
C GLY A 371 -6.35 24.88 -22.66
N GLN A 372 -6.12 24.01 -23.62
CA GLN A 372 -5.77 22.60 -23.35
C GLN A 372 -4.26 22.48 -23.19
N VAL A 373 -3.81 21.72 -22.19
CA VAL A 373 -2.39 21.48 -21.98
C VAL A 373 -1.80 20.73 -23.16
N VAL A 374 -0.78 21.32 -23.79
CA VAL A 374 -0.08 20.74 -24.95
C VAL A 374 1.43 20.66 -24.71
N PRO A 375 2.18 19.85 -25.47
CA PRO A 375 3.64 19.82 -25.38
C PRO A 375 4.27 21.20 -25.53
N GLY A 376 5.17 21.57 -24.62
CA GLY A 376 5.85 22.87 -24.57
C GLY A 376 5.20 23.89 -23.63
N ASP A 377 3.99 23.66 -23.15
CA ASP A 377 3.32 24.56 -22.20
C ASP A 377 4.05 24.66 -20.87
N ILE A 378 3.89 25.82 -20.24
CA ILE A 378 4.43 26.10 -18.90
C ILE A 378 3.32 25.96 -17.88
N LEU A 379 3.47 24.99 -17.01
CA LEU A 379 2.59 24.77 -15.86
C LEU A 379 3.20 25.41 -14.62
N GLU A 380 2.41 26.20 -13.90
CA GLU A 380 2.80 26.78 -12.62
C GLU A 380 2.13 26.01 -11.48
N TYR A 381 2.93 25.39 -10.64
CA TYR A 381 2.48 24.68 -9.44
C TYR A 381 2.59 25.60 -8.23
N THR A 382 1.58 25.55 -7.37
CA THR A 382 1.56 26.25 -6.08
C THR A 382 1.21 25.24 -4.99
N MET A 383 2.11 24.99 -4.06
CA MET A 383 1.88 24.11 -2.91
C MET A 383 1.67 24.93 -1.66
N VAL A 384 0.56 24.63 -0.96
CA VAL A 384 0.19 25.24 0.32
C VAL A 384 0.36 24.22 1.42
N GLY A 385 1.28 24.48 2.35
CA GLY A 385 1.50 23.67 3.54
C GLY A 385 0.88 24.30 4.77
N LYS A 386 0.21 23.51 5.61
CA LYS A 386 -0.45 23.96 6.85
C LYS A 386 -0.22 22.97 7.98
N ASN A 387 -0.25 23.47 9.22
CA ASN A 387 -0.36 22.64 10.42
C ASN A 387 -1.70 22.97 11.12
N ILE A 388 -2.67 22.06 11.02
CA ILE A 388 -3.98 22.19 11.64
C ILE A 388 -4.14 21.29 12.88
N GLY A 389 -3.04 20.69 13.33
CA GLY A 389 -2.97 19.85 14.52
C GLY A 389 -3.01 20.61 15.83
N SER A 390 -2.75 19.92 16.91
CA SER A 390 -2.70 20.50 18.26
C SER A 390 -1.30 20.96 18.66
N ASP A 391 -0.25 20.38 18.08
CA ASP A 391 1.17 20.68 18.38
C ASP A 391 1.82 21.52 17.26
N VAL A 392 2.88 22.22 17.63
CA VAL A 392 3.78 22.93 16.72
C VAL A 392 4.66 21.90 15.99
N SER A 393 4.92 22.15 14.70
CA SER A 393 5.84 21.33 13.91
C SER A 393 7.19 22.02 13.78
N TYR A 394 8.27 21.33 14.10
CA TYR A 394 9.65 21.73 13.87
C TYR A 394 10.25 21.02 12.66
N ASN A 395 11.35 21.58 12.14
CA ASN A 395 12.05 21.06 10.96
C ASN A 395 11.07 20.82 9.80
N THR A 396 10.15 21.75 9.61
CA THR A 396 9.08 21.61 8.62
C THR A 396 9.60 21.94 7.22
N PHE A 397 9.40 21.03 6.28
CA PHE A 397 9.72 21.21 4.88
C PHE A 397 8.69 20.51 3.97
N MET A 398 8.60 20.99 2.75
CA MET A 398 7.72 20.43 1.71
C MET A 398 8.56 19.87 0.58
N THR A 399 8.07 18.81 -0.06
CA THR A 399 8.70 18.21 -1.25
C THR A 399 7.67 17.90 -2.32
N ASP A 400 8.15 17.94 -3.56
CA ASP A 400 7.37 17.57 -4.73
C ASP A 400 8.30 16.89 -5.73
N THR A 401 7.96 15.68 -6.16
CA THR A 401 8.70 14.96 -7.19
C THR A 401 8.00 15.14 -8.53
N LEU A 402 8.68 15.80 -9.45
CA LEU A 402 8.12 16.17 -10.74
C LEU A 402 7.83 14.95 -11.60
N ASP A 403 6.71 14.97 -12.27
CA ASP A 403 6.32 13.96 -13.25
C ASP A 403 7.35 13.90 -14.40
N ILE A 404 7.61 12.70 -14.93
CA ILE A 404 8.58 12.48 -16.01
C ILE A 404 8.19 13.19 -17.31
N ARG A 405 6.91 13.55 -17.49
CA ARG A 405 6.36 14.29 -18.62
C ARG A 405 6.59 15.79 -18.50
N THR A 406 7.33 16.22 -17.46
CA THR A 406 7.65 17.62 -17.22
C THR A 406 9.14 17.82 -17.01
N THR A 407 9.60 19.02 -17.32
CA THR A 407 10.96 19.49 -17.06
C THR A 407 10.89 20.73 -16.20
N TYR A 408 11.68 20.77 -15.13
CA TYR A 408 11.77 21.95 -14.26
C TYR A 408 12.22 23.20 -15.04
N VAL A 409 11.56 24.33 -14.80
CA VAL A 409 11.96 25.63 -15.33
C VAL A 409 12.94 26.28 -14.34
N PRO A 410 14.22 26.45 -14.67
CA PRO A 410 15.24 26.98 -13.76
C PRO A 410 14.86 28.35 -13.20
N ASN A 411 15.26 28.62 -11.95
CA ASN A 411 15.03 29.86 -11.21
C ASN A 411 13.55 30.23 -11.06
N SER A 412 12.66 29.25 -11.05
CA SER A 412 11.23 29.47 -10.89
C SER A 412 10.72 29.30 -9.46
N LEU A 413 11.56 28.81 -8.54
CA LEU A 413 11.23 28.66 -7.12
C LEU A 413 10.95 29.99 -6.45
N ASN A 414 9.79 30.12 -5.80
CA ASN A 414 9.36 31.36 -5.17
C ASN A 414 8.48 31.09 -3.94
N TYR A 415 8.75 31.76 -2.83
CA TYR A 415 7.91 31.73 -1.64
C TYR A 415 6.93 32.92 -1.70
N LEU A 416 5.63 32.59 -1.57
CA LEU A 416 4.56 33.59 -1.69
C LEU A 416 4.09 34.14 -0.35
N ASN A 417 4.41 33.47 0.76
CA ASN A 417 4.10 33.94 2.11
C ASN A 417 5.17 33.47 3.12
N GLY A 418 4.97 33.87 4.37
CA GLY A 418 5.87 33.54 5.48
C GLY A 418 7.08 34.48 5.59
N PRO A 419 8.07 34.12 6.41
CA PRO A 419 9.21 34.99 6.70
C PRO A 419 10.22 35.15 5.56
N PHE A 420 10.13 34.34 4.51
CA PHE A 420 11.12 34.27 3.42
C PHE A 420 10.53 34.51 2.04
N ILE A 421 9.55 35.43 1.93
CA ILE A 421 8.91 35.79 0.65
C ILE A 421 9.96 36.18 -0.40
N GLY A 422 9.75 35.72 -1.63
CA GLY A 422 10.58 36.06 -2.79
C GLY A 422 11.16 34.82 -3.48
N ALA A 423 11.85 35.11 -4.59
CA ALA A 423 12.53 34.09 -5.39
C ALA A 423 13.64 33.39 -4.59
N LYS A 424 13.81 32.11 -4.87
CA LYS A 424 14.86 31.25 -4.31
C LYS A 424 15.74 30.73 -5.42
N THR A 425 16.96 30.33 -5.04
CA THR A 425 17.84 29.64 -5.97
C THR A 425 17.46 28.17 -6.08
N ASP A 426 17.96 27.51 -7.12
CA ASP A 426 17.78 26.09 -7.32
C ASP A 426 18.88 25.25 -6.65
N VAL A 427 19.90 25.93 -6.08
CA VAL A 427 21.13 25.31 -5.59
C VAL A 427 20.94 24.78 -4.18
N SER A 428 21.39 23.55 -3.94
CA SER A 428 21.34 22.95 -2.61
C SER A 428 22.35 23.62 -1.66
N GLY A 429 21.89 24.01 -0.48
CA GLY A 429 22.72 24.46 0.63
C GLY A 429 23.03 25.96 0.66
N ASP A 430 22.43 26.80 -0.16
CA ASP A 430 22.62 28.25 -0.17
C ASP A 430 21.43 29.04 0.41
N ASP A 431 20.19 28.59 0.17
CA ASP A 431 18.99 29.18 0.79
C ASP A 431 17.99 28.10 1.25
N GLN A 432 16.71 28.45 1.45
CA GLN A 432 15.72 27.53 2.02
C GLN A 432 15.15 26.51 1.01
N ALA A 433 15.35 26.73 -0.30
CA ALA A 433 14.80 25.88 -1.34
C ALA A 433 15.90 25.25 -2.20
N GLU A 434 15.58 24.16 -2.86
CA GLU A 434 16.47 23.49 -3.79
C GLU A 434 15.68 22.66 -4.80
N TYR A 435 16.27 22.48 -5.99
CA TYR A 435 15.83 21.50 -6.97
C TYR A 435 16.92 20.45 -7.19
N ASP A 436 16.60 19.22 -6.81
CA ASP A 436 17.45 18.05 -7.08
C ASP A 436 17.17 17.53 -8.50
N ALA A 437 18.06 17.81 -9.42
CA ALA A 437 17.91 17.41 -10.83
C ALA A 437 18.04 15.88 -11.03
N ILE A 438 18.73 15.16 -10.15
CA ILE A 438 18.88 13.69 -10.24
C ILE A 438 17.57 13.01 -9.88
N ASN A 439 16.98 13.41 -8.77
CA ASN A 439 15.72 12.83 -8.27
C ASN A 439 14.49 13.59 -8.78
N LYS A 440 14.67 14.66 -9.58
CA LYS A 440 13.61 15.56 -10.07
C LYS A 440 12.71 16.08 -8.93
N CYS A 441 13.30 16.38 -7.78
CA CYS A 441 12.57 16.70 -6.57
C CYS A 441 12.83 18.14 -6.15
N ILE A 442 11.73 18.89 -5.90
CA ILE A 442 11.77 20.18 -5.23
C ILE A 442 11.72 19.94 -3.73
N LYS A 443 12.56 20.62 -2.98
CA LYS A 443 12.51 20.67 -1.52
C LYS A 443 12.49 22.11 -1.05
N ALA A 444 11.49 22.45 -0.25
CA ALA A 444 11.28 23.77 0.31
C ALA A 444 11.21 23.70 1.84
N ARG A 445 12.17 24.29 2.54
CA ARG A 445 12.20 24.42 4.00
C ARG A 445 11.46 25.68 4.37
N VAL A 446 10.42 25.56 5.18
CA VAL A 446 9.41 26.60 5.33
C VAL A 446 9.32 27.14 6.75
N ASN A 447 8.77 28.34 6.89
CA ASN A 447 8.45 29.05 8.12
C ASN A 447 9.65 29.49 8.98
N VAL A 448 9.38 30.02 10.17
CA VAL A 448 10.36 30.71 11.04
C VAL A 448 11.52 29.79 11.40
N GLY A 449 12.75 30.27 11.21
CA GLY A 449 13.97 29.51 11.53
C GLY A 449 14.44 28.57 10.42
N ALA A 450 13.72 28.43 9.31
CA ALA A 450 14.18 27.68 8.16
C ALA A 450 15.47 28.27 7.58
N ASN A 451 16.39 27.42 7.17
CA ASN A 451 17.64 27.78 6.53
C ASN A 451 18.02 26.78 5.43
N ALA A 452 19.20 26.84 4.90
CA ALA A 452 19.68 25.97 3.84
C ALA A 452 19.71 24.46 4.18
N ILE A 453 19.65 24.09 5.46
CA ILE A 453 19.83 22.70 5.92
C ILE A 453 18.58 22.19 6.67
N VAL A 454 18.01 23.03 7.54
CA VAL A 454 16.96 22.66 8.49
C VAL A 454 15.66 23.38 8.15
N GLY A 455 14.55 22.64 8.21
CA GLY A 455 13.21 23.21 8.11
C GLY A 455 12.86 24.11 9.30
N GLY A 456 11.88 24.98 9.12
CA GLY A 456 11.47 25.92 10.15
C GLY A 456 10.39 25.39 11.09
N THR A 457 9.87 26.30 11.90
CA THR A 457 8.78 26.05 12.85
C THR A 457 7.47 26.48 12.22
N MET A 458 6.52 25.55 12.12
CA MET A 458 5.15 25.82 11.69
C MET A 458 4.21 25.69 12.87
N ASN A 459 3.65 26.82 13.31
CA ASN A 459 2.72 26.83 14.44
C ASN A 459 1.42 26.12 14.07
N ASN A 460 0.74 25.59 15.08
CA ASN A 460 -0.61 25.08 14.93
C ASN A 460 -1.57 26.24 14.67
N SER A 461 -2.26 26.21 13.56
CA SER A 461 -3.21 27.23 13.15
C SER A 461 -4.39 26.59 12.44
N PRO A 462 -5.48 26.30 13.17
CA PRO A 462 -6.67 25.68 12.58
C PRO A 462 -7.21 26.42 11.36
N ASN A 463 -7.03 27.75 11.31
CA ASN A 463 -7.46 28.59 10.20
C ASN A 463 -6.40 28.77 9.11
N GLY A 464 -5.23 28.10 9.22
CA GLY A 464 -4.13 28.18 8.25
C GLY A 464 -3.43 29.54 8.19
N ALA A 465 -3.52 30.38 9.24
CA ALA A 465 -2.86 31.70 9.28
C ALA A 465 -1.32 31.59 9.21
N ASP A 466 -0.75 30.49 9.72
CA ASP A 466 0.70 30.19 9.63
C ASP A 466 0.98 29.16 8.52
N SER A 467 0.40 29.37 7.33
CA SER A 467 0.65 28.54 6.16
C SER A 467 1.94 28.89 5.46
N ALA A 468 2.53 27.93 4.78
CA ALA A 468 3.64 28.13 3.84
C ALA A 468 3.15 27.95 2.40
N VAL A 469 3.49 28.88 1.50
CA VAL A 469 3.09 28.80 0.10
C VAL A 469 4.33 28.90 -0.77
N VAL A 470 4.58 27.84 -1.53
CA VAL A 470 5.74 27.74 -2.44
C VAL A 470 5.24 27.50 -3.85
N ARG A 471 5.87 28.17 -4.80
CA ARG A 471 5.52 28.12 -6.22
C ARG A 471 6.76 27.79 -7.06
N TRP A 472 6.54 27.01 -8.12
CA TRP A 472 7.57 26.71 -9.14
C TRP A 472 6.89 26.44 -10.49
N ARG A 473 7.70 26.34 -11.54
CA ARG A 473 7.23 26.10 -12.89
C ARG A 473 7.88 24.88 -13.50
N VAL A 474 7.13 24.21 -14.34
CA VAL A 474 7.61 23.12 -15.18
C VAL A 474 7.14 23.33 -16.61
N GLN A 475 7.89 22.80 -17.55
CA GLN A 475 7.51 22.75 -18.97
C GLN A 475 7.08 21.32 -19.32
N VAL A 476 5.97 21.21 -20.03
CA VAL A 476 5.50 19.93 -20.60
C VAL A 476 6.49 19.48 -21.66
N ILE A 477 6.97 18.24 -21.59
CA ILE A 477 7.94 17.72 -22.54
C ILE A 477 7.35 17.57 -23.96
N ASN A 478 8.26 17.55 -24.94
CA ASN A 478 7.91 17.27 -26.34
C ASN A 478 8.45 15.90 -26.78
N ASP A 479 8.15 14.85 -26.00
CA ASP A 479 8.55 13.47 -26.27
C ASP A 479 7.35 12.66 -26.76
N CYS A 480 7.22 12.56 -28.06
CA CYS A 480 6.07 11.89 -28.68
C CYS A 480 6.00 10.39 -28.34
N LEU A 481 7.11 9.72 -28.11
CA LEU A 481 7.09 8.31 -27.78
C LEU A 481 6.49 8.07 -26.38
N LEU A 482 6.89 8.87 -25.39
CA LEU A 482 6.32 8.82 -24.06
C LEU A 482 4.86 9.28 -24.03
N LEU A 483 4.54 10.38 -24.71
CA LEU A 483 3.19 10.95 -24.72
C LEU A 483 2.18 10.10 -25.49
N ALA A 484 2.60 9.35 -26.51
CA ALA A 484 1.74 8.37 -27.18
C ALA A 484 1.41 7.17 -26.27
N CYS A 485 2.27 6.88 -25.27
CA CYS A 485 2.07 5.82 -24.32
C CYS A 485 1.19 6.27 -23.15
N ASP A 486 1.50 7.42 -22.53
CA ASP A 486 0.76 7.98 -21.42
C ASP A 486 0.86 9.52 -21.45
N SER A 487 -0.27 10.16 -21.59
CA SER A 487 -0.41 11.62 -21.67
C SER A 487 -0.92 12.26 -20.37
N THR A 488 -0.91 11.54 -19.24
CA THR A 488 -1.42 12.04 -17.97
C THR A 488 -0.28 12.49 -17.06
N ILE A 489 -0.17 13.78 -16.76
CA ILE A 489 0.69 14.31 -15.70
C ILE A 489 0.01 14.07 -14.36
N SER A 490 0.71 13.41 -13.45
CA SER A 490 0.26 13.21 -12.07
C SER A 490 1.25 13.89 -11.12
N ASN A 491 0.76 14.81 -10.28
CA ASN A 491 1.60 15.53 -9.34
C ASN A 491 1.03 15.50 -7.92
N LYS A 492 1.90 15.31 -6.93
CA LYS A 492 1.54 15.17 -5.53
C LYS A 492 2.61 15.75 -4.61
N GLY A 493 2.23 16.76 -3.83
CA GLY A 493 3.10 17.36 -2.84
C GLY A 493 3.04 16.66 -1.48
N TYR A 494 4.14 16.72 -0.75
CA TYR A 494 4.27 16.20 0.61
C TYR A 494 4.79 17.27 1.56
N ILE A 495 4.40 17.20 2.83
CA ILE A 495 4.92 18.02 3.91
C ILE A 495 5.38 17.14 5.05
N PHE A 496 6.52 17.50 5.61
CA PHE A 496 7.20 16.79 6.69
C PHE A 496 7.48 17.72 7.85
N GLY A 497 7.55 17.16 9.05
CA GLY A 497 7.93 17.89 10.24
C GLY A 497 8.07 16.98 11.46
N THR A 498 8.47 17.55 12.57
CA THR A 498 8.62 16.86 13.86
C THR A 498 7.80 17.57 14.91
N GLY A 499 6.97 16.84 15.66
CA GLY A 499 6.19 17.41 16.76
C GLY A 499 7.07 17.98 17.86
N ASN A 500 6.72 19.15 18.36
CA ASN A 500 7.48 19.84 19.41
C ASN A 500 7.48 19.05 20.73
N VAL A 501 6.34 18.52 21.11
CA VAL A 501 6.16 17.82 22.38
C VAL A 501 6.44 16.33 22.25
N SER A 502 5.93 15.69 21.19
CA SER A 502 6.09 14.26 20.97
C SER A 502 7.49 13.86 20.50
N GLY A 503 8.21 14.75 19.80
CA GLY A 503 9.47 14.43 19.15
C GLY A 503 9.34 13.48 17.95
N ASN A 504 8.12 13.05 17.61
CA ASN A 504 7.87 12.15 16.50
C ASN A 504 7.93 12.87 15.16
N SER A 505 8.38 12.15 14.13
CA SER A 505 8.36 12.65 12.74
C SER A 505 7.02 12.39 12.10
N TYR A 506 6.50 13.37 11.39
CA TYR A 506 5.22 13.32 10.69
C TYR A 506 5.40 13.58 9.21
N THR A 507 4.61 12.88 8.42
CA THR A 507 4.53 13.06 6.96
C THR A 507 3.06 13.09 6.56
N ASN A 508 2.67 14.09 5.79
CA ASN A 508 1.37 14.06 5.14
C ASN A 508 1.42 13.11 3.95
N ASN A 509 0.54 12.11 3.95
CA ASN A 509 0.42 11.13 2.88
C ASN A 509 -0.48 11.58 1.72
N GLY A 510 -0.52 12.89 1.44
CA GLY A 510 -1.26 13.43 0.33
C GLY A 510 -2.74 13.70 0.60
N VAL A 511 -3.07 14.06 1.85
CA VAL A 511 -4.39 14.59 2.21
C VAL A 511 -4.39 16.10 2.00
N SER A 512 -5.33 16.61 1.21
CA SER A 512 -5.51 18.04 0.97
C SER A 512 -6.48 18.68 1.94
N ASP A 513 -6.58 20.01 1.89
CA ASP A 513 -7.65 20.79 2.56
C ASP A 513 -8.89 20.95 1.67
N ILE A 514 -8.99 20.25 0.56
CA ILE A 514 -10.15 20.25 -0.33
C ILE A 514 -11.03 19.07 0.05
N TYR A 515 -12.33 19.32 0.19
CA TYR A 515 -13.31 18.34 0.65
C TYR A 515 -14.33 18.05 -0.46
N ASP A 516 -14.73 16.79 -0.57
CA ASP A 516 -15.79 16.35 -1.46
C ASP A 516 -17.19 16.70 -0.92
N ALA A 517 -18.24 16.33 -1.66
CA ALA A 517 -19.63 16.57 -1.27
C ALA A 517 -20.06 15.84 0.04
N ASN A 518 -19.32 14.83 0.47
CA ASN A 518 -19.56 14.09 1.71
C ASN A 518 -18.76 14.67 2.89
N GLY A 519 -17.99 15.74 2.65
CA GLY A 519 -17.09 16.33 3.64
C GLY A 519 -15.81 15.56 3.86
N CYS A 520 -15.45 14.66 2.94
CA CYS A 520 -14.20 13.91 3.01
C CYS A 520 -13.10 14.66 2.27
N PRO A 521 -11.88 14.77 2.85
CA PRO A 521 -10.77 15.38 2.13
C PRO A 521 -10.41 14.56 0.91
N THR A 522 -10.23 15.27 -0.20
CA THR A 522 -9.80 14.67 -1.46
C THR A 522 -8.30 14.39 -1.43
N SER A 523 -7.83 13.56 -2.37
CA SER A 523 -6.40 13.43 -2.62
C SER A 523 -5.82 14.78 -3.08
N ASN A 524 -4.59 15.12 -2.69
CA ASN A 524 -3.86 16.26 -3.25
C ASN A 524 -3.15 15.92 -4.57
N ASN A 525 -3.52 14.83 -5.22
CA ASN A 525 -3.02 14.44 -6.52
C ASN A 525 -3.71 15.28 -7.61
N ASN A 526 -2.92 16.06 -8.35
CA ASN A 526 -3.38 16.78 -9.52
C ASN A 526 -3.08 15.98 -10.77
N GLU A 527 -4.11 15.65 -11.53
CA GLU A 527 -3.99 14.96 -12.81
C GLU A 527 -4.38 15.90 -13.94
N LEU A 528 -3.48 16.04 -14.92
CA LEU A 528 -3.70 16.83 -16.12
C LEU A 528 -3.48 15.95 -17.34
N THR A 529 -4.41 16.01 -18.30
CA THR A 529 -4.25 15.35 -19.59
C THR A 529 -3.53 16.26 -20.58
N ILE A 530 -2.43 15.78 -21.15
CA ILE A 530 -1.72 16.46 -22.23
C ILE A 530 -2.42 16.12 -23.56
N HIS A 531 -2.86 17.11 -24.28
CA HIS A 531 -3.42 16.96 -25.62
C HIS A 531 -2.29 16.95 -26.65
N SER A 532 -1.79 15.77 -27.01
CA SER A 532 -0.74 15.58 -27.99
C SER A 532 -1.28 14.88 -29.22
N ASN A 533 -0.76 15.24 -30.40
CA ASN A 533 -1.02 14.56 -31.67
C ASN A 533 0.02 13.45 -31.95
N CYS A 534 0.60 12.88 -30.93
CA CYS A 534 1.64 11.87 -31.06
C CYS A 534 1.03 10.51 -31.48
N PRO A 535 1.40 9.99 -32.66
CA PRO A 535 0.90 8.68 -33.11
C PRO A 535 1.57 7.55 -32.30
N PRO A 536 0.94 6.39 -32.23
CA PRO A 536 1.60 5.19 -31.73
C PRO A 536 2.91 4.91 -32.48
N PRO A 537 3.96 4.43 -31.83
CA PRO A 537 5.23 4.17 -32.49
C PRO A 537 5.09 3.07 -33.53
N ASN A 538 5.77 3.26 -34.67
CA ASN A 538 5.91 2.25 -35.71
C ASN A 538 7.39 1.92 -35.88
N VAL A 539 7.69 0.62 -36.03
CA VAL A 539 9.03 0.13 -36.34
C VAL A 539 9.13 -0.01 -37.84
N THR A 540 10.17 0.54 -38.41
CA THR A 540 10.50 0.40 -39.84
C THR A 540 11.97 0.13 -40.03
N HIS A 541 12.35 -0.34 -41.21
CA HIS A 541 13.74 -0.52 -41.59
C HIS A 541 14.00 0.05 -43.00
N ASN A 542 15.28 0.13 -43.36
CA ASN A 542 15.67 0.48 -44.72
C ASN A 542 15.37 -0.69 -45.69
N ASP A 543 14.61 -0.45 -46.73
CA ASP A 543 14.20 -1.42 -47.75
C ASP A 543 14.38 -0.79 -49.16
N PRO A 544 14.80 -1.55 -50.18
CA PRO A 544 15.10 -3.00 -50.16
C PRO A 544 16.46 -3.35 -49.59
N LEU A 545 16.59 -4.59 -49.02
CA LEU A 545 17.80 -5.12 -48.50
C LEU A 545 18.34 -6.28 -49.35
N CYS A 546 19.63 -6.22 -49.64
CA CYS A 546 20.36 -7.29 -50.38
C CYS A 546 21.39 -7.98 -49.45
N LEU A 547 21.80 -9.19 -49.81
CA LEU A 547 22.86 -9.86 -49.07
C LEU A 547 24.14 -9.01 -49.02
N GLY A 548 24.68 -8.82 -47.80
CA GLY A 548 25.85 -7.98 -47.55
C GLY A 548 25.57 -6.54 -47.22
N ASP A 549 24.33 -6.05 -47.35
CA ASP A 549 23.93 -4.71 -46.95
C ASP A 549 23.97 -4.48 -45.45
N SER A 550 23.57 -3.32 -45.02
CA SER A 550 23.43 -2.92 -43.61
C SER A 550 21.97 -2.72 -43.31
N LEU A 551 21.38 -3.61 -42.49
CA LEU A 551 20.00 -3.43 -41.97
C LEU A 551 20.03 -2.41 -40.84
N GLN A 552 19.19 -1.39 -40.96
CA GLN A 552 19.04 -0.33 -39.94
C GLN A 552 17.57 -0.16 -39.61
N PHE A 553 17.26 -0.31 -38.31
CA PHE A 553 15.91 -0.04 -37.81
C PHE A 553 15.75 1.45 -37.47
N VAL A 554 14.53 1.94 -37.70
CA VAL A 554 14.12 3.31 -37.40
C VAL A 554 12.92 3.30 -36.48
N ILE A 555 13.05 3.95 -35.32
CA ILE A 555 12.00 4.16 -34.35
C ILE A 555 12.19 5.54 -33.70
N PRO A 556 11.10 6.22 -33.25
CA PRO A 556 11.24 7.43 -32.45
C PRO A 556 12.05 7.19 -31.19
N PHE A 557 12.98 8.09 -30.90
CA PHE A 557 13.83 8.00 -29.71
C PHE A 557 13.20 8.72 -28.53
N SER A 558 13.27 8.13 -27.34
CA SER A 558 12.97 8.75 -26.06
C SER A 558 14.11 8.50 -25.05
N PRO A 559 14.61 9.51 -24.36
CA PRO A 559 15.63 9.33 -23.32
C PRO A 559 15.08 8.61 -22.05
N PHE A 560 13.77 8.46 -21.93
CA PHE A 560 13.10 7.77 -20.83
C PHE A 560 12.80 6.30 -21.12
N ALA A 561 13.00 5.87 -22.39
CA ALA A 561 12.64 4.53 -22.83
C ALA A 561 13.80 3.53 -22.68
N ASN A 562 13.44 2.31 -22.32
CA ASN A 562 14.30 1.14 -22.43
C ASN A 562 13.79 0.28 -23.59
N TYR A 563 14.67 -0.09 -24.48
CA TYR A 563 14.37 -0.86 -25.68
C TYR A 563 14.83 -2.31 -25.50
N SER A 564 14.02 -3.24 -25.97
CA SER A 564 14.37 -4.68 -25.95
C SER A 564 13.95 -5.32 -27.27
N TRP A 565 14.94 -5.60 -28.10
CA TRP A 565 14.76 -6.24 -29.40
C TRP A 565 14.98 -7.75 -29.33
N ALA A 566 14.21 -8.47 -30.11
CA ALA A 566 14.40 -9.87 -30.43
C ALA A 566 14.16 -10.09 -31.91
N GLY A 567 14.85 -11.06 -32.52
CA GLY A 567 14.73 -11.31 -33.96
C GLY A 567 15.33 -12.63 -34.40
N PRO A 568 15.36 -12.87 -35.73
CA PRO A 568 15.89 -14.07 -36.32
C PRO A 568 17.34 -14.38 -35.91
N SER A 569 17.71 -15.68 -35.95
CA SER A 569 19.04 -16.17 -35.59
C SER A 569 19.53 -15.79 -34.19
N GLY A 570 18.59 -15.56 -33.23
CA GLY A 570 18.93 -15.18 -31.84
C GLY A 570 19.35 -13.71 -31.69
N PHE A 571 19.00 -12.85 -32.63
CA PHE A 571 19.26 -11.42 -32.51
C PHE A 571 18.59 -10.84 -31.26
N SER A 572 19.36 -10.07 -30.51
CA SER A 572 18.88 -9.28 -29.38
C SER A 572 19.66 -7.96 -29.28
N SER A 573 19.00 -6.88 -28.86
CA SER A 573 19.61 -5.57 -28.70
C SER A 573 18.83 -4.71 -27.70
N THR A 574 19.52 -3.80 -27.03
CA THR A 574 18.92 -2.73 -26.21
C THR A 574 19.11 -1.35 -26.82
N SER A 575 19.71 -1.25 -28.00
CA SER A 575 19.84 0.00 -28.74
C SER A 575 18.50 0.47 -29.27
N PRO A 576 18.19 1.79 -29.23
CA PRO A 576 17.01 2.33 -29.90
C PRO A 576 17.02 2.12 -31.40
N ALA A 577 18.20 2.10 -32.03
CA ALA A 577 18.37 1.93 -33.47
C ALA A 577 19.51 0.91 -33.72
N PRO A 578 19.24 -0.39 -33.58
CA PRO A 578 20.26 -1.40 -33.83
C PRO A 578 20.56 -1.54 -35.32
N VAL A 579 21.82 -1.93 -35.61
CA VAL A 579 22.33 -2.15 -36.96
C VAL A 579 22.87 -3.55 -37.08
N ILE A 580 22.55 -4.26 -38.17
CA ILE A 580 23.10 -5.56 -38.52
C ILE A 580 23.87 -5.45 -39.83
N THR A 581 25.18 -5.68 -39.80
CA THR A 581 26.02 -5.57 -40.97
C THR A 581 27.20 -6.56 -40.90
N PRO A 582 27.49 -7.34 -41.95
CA PRO A 582 26.71 -7.51 -43.18
C PRO A 582 25.45 -8.35 -42.95
N VAL A 583 24.36 -8.05 -43.69
CA VAL A 583 23.12 -8.83 -43.64
C VAL A 583 23.32 -10.19 -44.36
N ALA A 584 22.88 -11.25 -43.70
CA ALA A 584 22.84 -12.59 -44.25
C ALA A 584 21.39 -13.08 -44.47
N ALA A 585 21.16 -14.13 -45.24
CA ALA A 585 19.83 -14.65 -45.52
C ALA A 585 19.05 -15.08 -44.28
N ASN A 586 19.72 -15.53 -43.23
CA ASN A 586 19.14 -15.93 -41.94
C ASN A 586 18.78 -14.74 -41.04
N ASN A 587 19.06 -13.51 -41.47
CA ASN A 587 18.54 -12.30 -40.82
C ASN A 587 17.15 -11.87 -41.33
N ALA A 588 16.64 -12.55 -42.39
CA ALA A 588 15.26 -12.36 -42.82
C ALA A 588 14.29 -12.95 -41.77
N GLY A 589 13.15 -12.27 -41.55
CA GLY A 589 12.11 -12.69 -40.64
C GLY A 589 11.54 -11.57 -39.80
N VAL A 590 10.76 -11.93 -38.78
CA VAL A 590 10.07 -10.97 -37.91
C VAL A 590 11.02 -10.52 -36.78
N TYR A 591 11.16 -9.22 -36.65
CA TYR A 591 11.79 -8.56 -35.53
C TYR A 591 10.71 -8.00 -34.62
N GLN A 592 10.92 -8.16 -33.30
CA GLN A 592 10.02 -7.71 -32.26
C GLN A 592 10.72 -6.69 -31.38
N LEU A 593 10.05 -5.58 -31.10
CA LEU A 593 10.49 -4.57 -30.17
C LEU A 593 9.50 -4.44 -29.02
N ASN A 594 10.01 -4.46 -27.78
CA ASN A 594 9.28 -4.03 -26.60
C ASN A 594 9.93 -2.75 -26.03
N ILE A 595 9.08 -1.80 -25.62
CA ILE A 595 9.51 -0.52 -25.05
C ILE A 595 8.88 -0.37 -23.66
N THR A 596 9.69 -0.04 -22.68
CA THR A 596 9.26 0.31 -21.31
C THR A 596 9.81 1.67 -20.94
N PHE A 597 9.17 2.38 -20.01
CA PHE A 597 9.59 3.71 -19.59
C PHE A 597 9.96 3.73 -18.11
N ASN A 598 11.10 4.33 -17.77
CA ASN A 598 11.49 4.57 -16.39
C ASN A 598 10.55 5.59 -15.75
N GLY A 599 9.90 5.22 -14.63
CA GLY A 599 8.98 6.10 -13.93
C GLY A 599 7.54 6.12 -14.47
N SER A 600 7.20 5.23 -15.41
CA SER A 600 5.83 5.00 -15.88
C SER A 600 5.52 3.50 -15.94
N THR A 601 4.28 3.14 -15.74
CA THR A 601 3.77 1.76 -15.93
C THR A 601 3.38 1.49 -17.37
N CYS A 602 3.39 2.50 -18.22
CA CYS A 602 3.06 2.37 -19.64
C CYS A 602 4.14 1.63 -20.41
N THR A 603 3.73 0.83 -21.38
CA THR A 603 4.62 -0.02 -22.17
C THR A 603 4.05 -0.24 -23.58
N PHE A 604 4.91 -0.33 -24.58
CA PHE A 604 4.55 -0.89 -25.87
C PHE A 604 5.15 -2.28 -26.01
N PHE A 605 4.32 -3.26 -26.26
CA PHE A 605 4.73 -4.65 -26.45
C PHE A 605 4.43 -5.12 -27.87
N ASN A 606 5.27 -6.03 -28.37
CA ASN A 606 5.09 -6.72 -29.65
C ASN A 606 4.97 -5.75 -30.85
N LEU A 607 5.76 -4.68 -30.87
CA LEU A 607 5.94 -3.90 -32.09
C LEU A 607 6.73 -4.77 -33.06
N LEU A 608 6.13 -5.08 -34.22
CA LEU A 608 6.68 -6.04 -35.15
C LEU A 608 7.08 -5.36 -36.47
N ASP A 609 8.23 -5.80 -37.00
CA ASP A 609 8.67 -5.45 -38.35
C ASP A 609 9.18 -6.71 -39.07
N THR A 610 8.87 -6.85 -40.34
CA THR A 610 9.22 -8.02 -41.13
C THR A 610 10.27 -7.68 -42.17
N VAL A 611 11.46 -8.14 -41.96
CA VAL A 611 12.63 -7.92 -42.81
C VAL A 611 12.71 -8.99 -43.88
N VAL A 612 12.84 -8.55 -45.13
CA VAL A 612 13.11 -9.42 -46.29
C VAL A 612 14.53 -9.14 -46.78
N VAL A 613 15.33 -10.20 -46.92
CA VAL A 613 16.68 -10.09 -47.48
C VAL A 613 16.71 -10.76 -48.83
N ASN A 614 16.91 -9.93 -49.86
CA ASN A 614 16.95 -10.40 -51.24
C ASN A 614 18.34 -10.99 -51.56
N PRO A 615 18.38 -12.11 -52.29
CA PRO A 615 19.67 -12.66 -52.77
C PRO A 615 20.23 -11.75 -53.86
N ASN A 616 21.58 -11.60 -53.85
CA ASN A 616 22.23 -10.90 -54.95
C ASN A 616 22.14 -11.72 -56.24
N PRO A 617 22.01 -11.08 -57.42
CA PRO A 617 21.90 -11.79 -58.70
C PRO A 617 23.16 -12.60 -58.96
N THR A 618 22.99 -13.83 -59.43
CA THR A 618 24.13 -14.57 -60.02
C THR A 618 24.32 -14.15 -61.48
N ILE A 619 25.59 -14.08 -61.90
CA ILE A 619 25.93 -13.66 -63.28
C ILE A 619 26.38 -14.90 -64.07
N ASN A 620 25.55 -15.32 -64.99
CA ASN A 620 25.86 -16.44 -65.90
C ASN A 620 26.55 -15.92 -67.13
N LEU A 621 27.78 -16.45 -67.40
CA LEU A 621 28.48 -16.20 -68.65
C LEU A 621 27.81 -17.04 -69.77
N LEU A 622 27.20 -16.35 -70.73
CA LEU A 622 26.56 -17.03 -71.89
C LEU A 622 27.58 -17.28 -73.00
N ASN A 623 28.41 -16.30 -73.28
CA ASN A 623 29.46 -16.44 -74.27
C ASN A 623 30.69 -15.57 -73.93
N LEU A 624 31.90 -16.06 -74.23
CA LEU A 624 33.15 -15.32 -74.19
C LEU A 624 33.97 -15.73 -75.41
N THR A 625 34.18 -14.77 -76.32
CA THR A 625 35.00 -15.00 -77.50
C THR A 625 36.28 -14.15 -77.44
N ASN A 626 37.43 -14.80 -77.43
CA ASN A 626 38.72 -14.14 -77.46
C ASN A 626 39.01 -13.54 -78.86
N VAL A 627 39.91 -12.58 -78.93
CA VAL A 627 40.24 -12.01 -80.22
C VAL A 627 40.95 -13.00 -81.12
N SER A 628 40.63 -12.97 -82.39
CA SER A 628 41.11 -13.96 -83.37
C SER A 628 42.59 -13.78 -83.77
N CYS A 629 43.11 -12.55 -83.62
CA CYS A 629 44.49 -12.21 -83.98
C CYS A 629 45.08 -11.25 -82.97
N PHE A 630 46.43 -11.15 -82.96
CA PHE A 630 47.14 -10.18 -82.11
C PHE A 630 46.65 -8.73 -82.35
N ASN A 631 46.30 -8.06 -81.29
CA ASN A 631 45.70 -6.69 -81.29
C ASN A 631 44.38 -6.55 -82.11
N ALA A 632 43.69 -7.65 -82.42
CA ALA A 632 42.33 -7.52 -82.96
C ALA A 632 41.33 -7.04 -81.97
N GLY A 633 40.35 -6.28 -82.42
CA GLY A 633 39.24 -5.74 -81.60
C GLY A 633 37.92 -6.45 -81.88
N ASN A 634 37.92 -7.78 -81.96
CA ASN A 634 36.71 -8.56 -82.32
C ASN A 634 36.32 -9.54 -81.23
N GLY A 635 36.78 -9.37 -80.02
CA GLY A 635 36.30 -10.08 -78.83
C GLY A 635 34.85 -9.77 -78.45
N SER A 636 34.19 -10.68 -77.77
CA SER A 636 32.84 -10.44 -77.26
C SER A 636 32.60 -11.17 -75.95
N ILE A 637 31.73 -10.58 -75.12
CA ILE A 637 31.25 -11.19 -73.86
C ILE A 637 29.76 -10.98 -73.81
N SER A 638 29.01 -12.03 -73.48
CA SER A 638 27.59 -11.89 -73.16
C SER A 638 27.27 -12.58 -71.83
N VAL A 639 26.49 -11.94 -71.01
CA VAL A 639 26.10 -12.42 -69.70
C VAL A 639 24.59 -12.32 -69.49
N GLN A 640 24.07 -13.05 -68.54
CA GLN A 640 22.70 -12.99 -68.09
C GLN A 640 22.65 -13.02 -66.58
N GLY A 641 21.90 -12.10 -65.99
CA GLY A 641 21.56 -12.15 -64.56
C GLY A 641 20.56 -13.28 -64.28
N ASN A 642 20.64 -13.88 -63.11
CA ASN A 642 19.75 -14.92 -62.67
C ASN A 642 19.34 -14.66 -61.20
N SER A 643 18.20 -13.97 -61.01
CA SER A 643 17.48 -13.67 -59.78
C SER A 643 16.12 -13.07 -60.10
N THR A 644 15.66 -12.01 -59.43
CA THR A 644 14.41 -11.30 -59.72
C THR A 644 14.56 -10.44 -61.01
N PRO A 645 13.82 -10.69 -62.10
CA PRO A 645 13.76 -9.78 -63.25
C PRO A 645 13.18 -8.43 -62.80
N SER A 646 13.53 -7.26 -63.39
CA SER A 646 14.31 -7.00 -64.59
C SER A 646 15.77 -6.73 -64.27
N TYR A 647 16.64 -6.95 -65.26
CA TYR A 647 18.10 -6.75 -65.07
C TYR A 647 18.60 -5.52 -65.80
N SER A 648 19.47 -4.75 -65.14
CA SER A 648 20.30 -3.71 -65.77
C SER A 648 21.76 -4.12 -65.66
N TYR A 649 22.57 -3.72 -66.64
CA TYR A 649 23.98 -4.04 -66.75
C TYR A 649 24.79 -2.75 -66.79
N LEU A 650 25.96 -2.77 -66.18
CA LEU A 650 26.93 -1.70 -66.31
C LEU A 650 28.33 -2.29 -66.42
N TRP A 651 28.92 -2.17 -67.58
CA TRP A 651 30.28 -2.58 -67.81
C TRP A 651 31.27 -1.45 -67.50
N ASN A 652 32.54 -1.83 -67.22
CA ASN A 652 33.59 -0.85 -67.04
C ASN A 652 33.90 -0.09 -68.35
N THR A 653 33.30 -0.48 -69.46
CA THR A 653 33.28 0.25 -70.74
C THR A 653 32.13 1.24 -70.84
N SER A 654 31.36 1.47 -69.80
CA SER A 654 30.13 2.27 -69.72
C SER A 654 28.96 1.72 -70.61
N SER A 655 29.07 0.46 -71.13
CA SER A 655 27.98 -0.18 -71.80
C SER A 655 26.92 -0.69 -70.80
N SER A 656 25.64 -0.50 -71.14
CA SER A 656 24.47 -1.00 -70.40
C SER A 656 23.84 -2.26 -71.02
N SER A 657 24.44 -2.84 -72.02
CA SER A 657 23.92 -4.03 -72.70
C SER A 657 24.33 -5.31 -71.96
N SER A 658 23.49 -6.35 -72.04
CA SER A 658 23.87 -7.71 -71.57
C SER A 658 25.00 -8.34 -72.36
N ALA A 659 25.35 -7.77 -73.51
CA ALA A 659 26.44 -8.22 -74.35
C ALA A 659 27.26 -7.03 -74.86
N ILE A 660 28.59 -7.20 -74.86
CA ILE A 660 29.56 -6.24 -75.38
C ILE A 660 30.43 -6.94 -76.45
N ASN A 661 30.64 -6.22 -77.54
CA ASN A 661 31.33 -6.71 -78.70
C ASN A 661 32.50 -5.76 -79.08
N SER A 662 33.27 -6.14 -80.09
CA SER A 662 34.38 -5.33 -80.59
C SER A 662 35.46 -5.09 -79.52
N LEU A 663 35.70 -6.07 -78.65
CA LEU A 663 36.60 -5.98 -77.50
C LEU A 663 38.05 -6.22 -77.91
N ILE A 664 38.96 -5.42 -77.39
CA ILE A 664 40.39 -5.67 -77.43
C ILE A 664 40.84 -6.58 -76.28
N PRO A 665 42.01 -7.20 -76.28
CA PRO A 665 42.49 -7.93 -75.14
C PRO A 665 42.55 -7.08 -73.88
N GLY A 666 41.96 -7.60 -72.81
CA GLY A 666 41.84 -6.84 -71.52
C GLY A 666 40.82 -7.47 -70.57
N GLN A 667 40.76 -6.90 -69.36
CA GLN A 667 39.80 -7.31 -68.33
C GLN A 667 38.52 -6.46 -68.45
N TYR A 668 37.36 -7.11 -68.49
CA TYR A 668 36.04 -6.48 -68.56
C TYR A 668 35.26 -6.87 -67.30
N THR A 669 34.76 -5.87 -66.60
CA THR A 669 33.95 -6.05 -65.40
C THR A 669 32.54 -5.58 -65.62
N VAL A 670 31.58 -6.41 -65.32
CA VAL A 670 30.15 -6.09 -65.37
C VAL A 670 29.56 -6.06 -63.96
N THR A 671 28.79 -5.03 -63.66
CA THR A 671 27.85 -5.02 -62.53
C THR A 671 26.45 -5.28 -63.08
N VAL A 672 25.79 -6.28 -62.51
CA VAL A 672 24.39 -6.64 -62.84
C VAL A 672 23.55 -6.24 -61.64
N THR A 673 22.51 -5.44 -61.89
CA THR A 673 21.51 -5.05 -60.88
C THR A 673 20.18 -5.70 -61.26
N ASP A 674 19.51 -6.36 -60.33
CA ASP A 674 18.24 -7.04 -60.52
C ASP A 674 17.03 -6.14 -60.22
N GLY A 675 15.82 -6.70 -60.29
CA GLY A 675 14.55 -5.99 -60.03
C GLY A 675 14.36 -5.53 -58.57
N ASN A 676 15.08 -6.12 -57.63
CA ASN A 676 15.12 -5.72 -56.23
C ASN A 676 16.24 -4.71 -55.90
N THR A 677 16.95 -4.20 -56.94
CA THR A 677 18.12 -3.32 -56.86
C THR A 677 19.38 -3.97 -56.31
N CYS A 678 19.36 -5.29 -56.12
CA CYS A 678 20.51 -6.06 -55.65
C CYS A 678 21.57 -6.17 -56.74
N GLN A 679 22.84 -6.13 -56.39
CA GLN A 679 23.95 -6.08 -57.33
C GLN A 679 24.94 -7.23 -57.13
N SER A 680 25.50 -7.68 -58.25
CA SER A 680 26.69 -8.52 -58.27
C SER A 680 27.63 -8.06 -59.36
N THR A 681 28.91 -8.37 -59.16
CA THR A 681 29.97 -7.99 -60.12
C THR A 681 30.74 -9.22 -60.53
N ALA A 682 31.02 -9.32 -61.81
CA ALA A 682 31.88 -10.36 -62.37
C ALA A 682 32.90 -9.76 -63.35
N SER A 683 34.06 -10.36 -63.38
CA SER A 683 35.19 -9.97 -64.28
C SER A 683 35.57 -11.09 -65.22
N TYR A 684 35.78 -10.75 -66.45
CA TYR A 684 36.14 -11.66 -67.52
C TYR A 684 37.34 -11.13 -68.24
N GLN A 685 38.20 -12.06 -68.72
CA GLN A 685 39.47 -11.76 -69.44
C GLN A 685 39.34 -12.12 -70.88
N ILE A 686 39.43 -11.15 -71.78
CA ILE A 686 39.65 -11.39 -73.20
C ILE A 686 41.15 -11.52 -73.47
N THR A 687 41.55 -12.66 -74.03
CA THR A 687 42.91 -12.95 -74.37
C THR A 687 43.20 -12.82 -75.86
N GLN A 688 44.46 -12.77 -76.28
CA GLN A 688 44.83 -12.71 -77.64
C GLN A 688 45.87 -13.77 -77.97
N PRO A 689 45.99 -14.29 -79.24
CA PRO A 689 47.08 -15.12 -79.70
C PRO A 689 48.41 -14.37 -79.64
N THR A 690 49.47 -15.13 -79.58
CA THR A 690 50.87 -14.60 -79.71
C THR A 690 51.08 -13.91 -81.08
N LEU A 691 51.85 -12.86 -81.06
CA LEU A 691 52.21 -12.19 -82.29
C LEU A 691 52.93 -13.15 -83.20
N LEU A 692 52.39 -13.40 -84.44
CA LEU A 692 53.09 -14.11 -85.46
C LEU A 692 54.16 -13.22 -86.08
N ILE A 693 55.43 -13.57 -85.83
CA ILE A 693 56.58 -12.90 -86.48
C ILE A 693 56.99 -13.76 -87.62
N ALA A 694 56.81 -13.30 -88.84
CA ALA A 694 57.37 -13.98 -90.01
C ALA A 694 58.89 -13.64 -90.10
N ASN A 695 59.73 -14.60 -89.82
CA ASN A 695 61.15 -14.49 -90.19
C ASN A 695 61.33 -14.80 -91.67
N ALA A 696 61.57 -13.81 -92.47
CA ALA A 696 62.03 -13.99 -93.81
C ALA A 696 63.46 -14.54 -93.77
N THR A 697 63.69 -15.82 -94.27
CA THR A 697 64.96 -16.45 -94.54
C THR A 697 65.44 -16.00 -95.88
#